data_8637c9287a01b88f13da8106bee9a074
#
_entry.id   8637c9287a01b88f13da8106bee9a074
#
_cell.length_a   1.000
_cell.length_b   1.000
_cell.length_c   1.000
_cell.angle_alpha   90.00
_cell.angle_beta   90.00
_cell.angle_gamma   90.00
#
_symmetry.space_group_name_H-M   'P 1'
#
loop_
_entity.id
_entity.type
_entity.pdbx_description
1 polymer ?
#
loop_
_entity_poly.entity_id
_entity_poly.type
_entity_poly.pdbx_seq_one_letter_code
_entity_poly.pdbx_strand_id
1 'polypeptide(L)'
;VQKPFVAENVAAVVNVLLDLLVAIWLGAISLGLGAWLLKYLARDTVEFGEIVILGTGLGFGLLGLLVFGLGVVGLFYPLVAYAVTVGLSVVAAPQLWRLFQQGRSWPFINPPHPLVTLYLTLIGLLALSIALLPPADWDGLFYHLTAPKLYLQAGRIVSGIDIPHFSFPSLMEMLFAWAMLLRSDIAAKLLHFSFGLLLAGLVYLTARRFLGQKSAWPAVVILASMPMLGTLAGWAYNDLALAFYQLASLYTVLCFLQIADSHQRSATNGQPSAVTNYQLSFVILSAIFAGLAMGLKYTSFVTPVVVGLLLLRSALGTPAHALRSPLSALTPFLLFCLVALLVASPWYLRNWVFTGNPVYPFLYGLFGGSFWDNFRAEWYAAAGTGIGWRPSTLLGLPWLLSLGVRDANYWDGRTGPLLLLFLPLVIGWTLFRRGDRPAALNALVFYVAAHFAFWTLGVIWSKALWQSRLLLPGLVGLAPLAGWVWSELPRLDLPQFSFSRFINIAVVLTLALTIIDVGLLTMKIDPLPYLVGLESRDRYLTRQLGAYYATMQQINTDLPPGATIVFLWEPRSYYCQRDCRPDSILDEFPHLVDQYQSADAIARNWRQAGVTHVLIHRSGFEFMKNEFPDRLDTTVLEALENQDLYPLSDVAGAYQLYKLSDRASEVNKEE
;
A
#
# COMPACT_ATOMS: atom_id res chain seq x y z
N VAL A 1 40.28 4.30 -22.88
CA VAL A 1 38.89 3.82 -22.84
C VAL A 1 38.45 3.32 -21.44
N GLN A 2 39.36 3.18 -20.44
CA GLN A 2 39.00 2.61 -19.12
C GLN A 2 38.78 3.62 -17.99
N LYS A 3 39.07 4.91 -18.14
CA LYS A 3 38.96 5.90 -17.06
C LYS A 3 37.54 6.44 -16.76
N PRO A 4 36.60 6.61 -17.70
CA PRO A 4 35.23 7.04 -17.35
C PRO A 4 34.44 5.98 -16.60
N PHE A 5 34.67 4.70 -16.84
CA PHE A 5 33.93 3.57 -16.29
C PHE A 5 34.02 3.48 -14.74
N VAL A 6 35.18 3.71 -14.16
CA VAL A 6 35.36 3.62 -12.69
C VAL A 6 34.70 4.80 -11.97
N ALA A 7 34.71 6.00 -12.54
CA ALA A 7 34.10 7.18 -11.93
C ALA A 7 32.57 7.10 -11.94
N GLU A 8 31.96 6.58 -13.02
CA GLU A 8 30.52 6.39 -13.12
C GLU A 8 30.02 5.31 -12.14
N ASN A 9 30.78 4.23 -11.97
CA ASN A 9 30.45 3.16 -11.01
C ASN A 9 30.47 3.66 -9.58
N VAL A 10 31.48 4.46 -9.21
CA VAL A 10 31.57 5.07 -7.86
C VAL A 10 30.39 6.00 -7.63
N ALA A 11 30.03 6.84 -8.61
CA ALA A 11 28.89 7.75 -8.49
C ALA A 11 27.55 6.99 -8.31
N ALA A 12 27.35 5.88 -9.00
CA ALA A 12 26.16 5.05 -8.85
C ALA A 12 26.04 4.46 -7.43
N VAL A 13 27.12 3.87 -6.92
CA VAL A 13 27.15 3.35 -5.54
C VAL A 13 26.91 4.47 -4.50
N VAL A 14 27.52 5.65 -4.70
CA VAL A 14 27.29 6.81 -3.84
C VAL A 14 25.83 7.23 -3.88
N ASN A 15 25.17 7.24 -5.05
CA ASN A 15 23.75 7.56 -5.15
C ASN A 15 22.87 6.58 -4.38
N VAL A 16 23.12 5.28 -4.50
CA VAL A 16 22.41 4.23 -3.74
C VAL A 16 22.57 4.46 -2.21
N LEU A 17 23.79 4.78 -1.76
CA LEU A 17 24.05 5.07 -0.34
C LEU A 17 23.32 6.33 0.13
N LEU A 18 23.28 7.38 -0.68
CA LEU A 18 22.57 8.62 -0.36
C LEU A 18 21.04 8.39 -0.28
N ASP A 19 20.47 7.57 -1.16
CA ASP A 19 19.05 7.22 -1.11
C ASP A 19 18.72 6.46 0.18
N LEU A 20 19.57 5.50 0.58
CA LEU A 20 19.45 4.80 1.87
C LEU A 20 19.58 5.77 3.05
N LEU A 21 20.55 6.69 3.03
CA LEU A 21 20.74 7.65 4.10
C LEU A 21 19.54 8.57 4.29
N VAL A 22 18.91 9.03 3.21
CA VAL A 22 17.70 9.86 3.30
C VAL A 22 16.54 9.05 3.88
N ALA A 23 16.33 7.80 3.46
CA ALA A 23 15.29 6.95 4.04
C ALA A 23 15.52 6.68 5.54
N ILE A 24 16.77 6.39 5.95
CA ILE A 24 17.16 6.22 7.36
C ILE A 24 16.95 7.52 8.13
N TRP A 25 17.32 8.66 7.57
CA TRP A 25 17.16 9.98 8.21
C TRP A 25 15.67 10.28 8.46
N LEU A 26 14.81 10.10 7.48
CA LEU A 26 13.36 10.26 7.63
C LEU A 26 12.77 9.26 8.64
N GLY A 27 13.25 8.03 8.64
CA GLY A 27 12.90 7.01 9.63
C GLY A 27 13.30 7.41 11.06
N ALA A 28 14.51 7.95 11.24
CA ALA A 28 14.99 8.41 12.54
C ALA A 28 14.18 9.60 13.06
N ILE A 29 13.90 10.60 12.22
CA ILE A 29 13.02 11.73 12.56
C ILE A 29 11.65 11.21 13.00
N SER A 30 11.06 10.31 12.19
CA SER A 30 9.76 9.71 12.48
C SER A 30 9.77 8.96 13.82
N LEU A 31 10.82 8.17 14.10
CA LEU A 31 10.99 7.52 15.40
C LEU A 31 11.04 8.54 16.56
N GLY A 32 11.82 9.60 16.41
CA GLY A 32 11.95 10.62 17.47
C GLY A 32 10.64 11.34 17.78
N LEU A 33 9.94 11.79 16.73
CA LEU A 33 8.65 12.50 16.86
C LEU A 33 7.54 11.57 17.37
N GLY A 34 7.42 10.38 16.78
CA GLY A 34 6.37 9.46 17.17
C GLY A 34 6.60 8.84 18.54
N ALA A 35 7.84 8.58 18.95
CA ALA A 35 8.16 8.13 20.30
C ALA A 35 7.84 9.20 21.36
N TRP A 36 8.04 10.48 21.03
CA TRP A 36 7.64 11.57 21.91
C TRP A 36 6.11 11.57 22.11
N LEU A 37 5.34 11.50 21.02
CA LEU A 37 3.89 11.46 21.10
C LEU A 37 3.37 10.18 21.78
N LEU A 38 3.96 9.03 21.47
CA LEU A 38 3.59 7.75 22.10
C LEU A 38 3.81 7.77 23.61
N LYS A 39 4.95 8.32 24.07
CA LYS A 39 5.23 8.48 25.49
C LYS A 39 4.30 9.50 26.17
N TYR A 40 3.91 10.55 25.47
CA TYR A 40 2.94 11.51 25.98
C TYR A 40 1.56 10.87 26.20
N LEU A 41 1.11 10.06 25.27
CA LEU A 41 -0.18 9.38 25.33
C LEU A 41 -0.17 8.15 26.25
N ALA A 42 0.77 7.23 26.07
CA ALA A 42 0.80 5.94 26.75
C ALA A 42 1.75 5.88 27.97
N ARG A 43 2.50 6.95 28.26
CA ARG A 43 3.45 7.06 29.38
C ARG A 43 4.41 5.85 29.43
N ASP A 44 4.67 5.32 30.63
CA ASP A 44 5.63 4.24 30.90
C ASP A 44 5.08 2.81 30.69
N THR A 45 3.98 2.68 29.96
CA THR A 45 3.27 1.40 29.79
C THR A 45 3.59 0.66 28.52
N VAL A 46 4.39 1.29 27.68
CA VAL A 46 4.86 0.72 26.41
C VAL A 46 6.33 0.28 26.55
N GLU A 47 6.61 -0.91 26.07
CA GLU A 47 7.96 -1.44 26.05
C GLU A 47 8.83 -0.76 24.98
N PHE A 48 10.16 -0.85 25.12
CA PHE A 48 11.09 -0.25 24.16
C PHE A 48 10.84 -0.68 22.71
N GLY A 49 10.60 -1.97 22.46
CA GLY A 49 10.26 -2.47 21.12
C GLY A 49 8.97 -1.87 20.56
N GLU A 50 7.95 -1.68 21.40
CA GLU A 50 6.71 -0.99 21.02
C GLU A 50 6.97 0.47 20.68
N ILE A 51 7.83 1.15 21.46
CA ILE A 51 8.21 2.56 21.18
C ILE A 51 8.90 2.66 19.82
N VAL A 52 9.80 1.75 19.49
CA VAL A 52 10.50 1.75 18.21
C VAL A 52 9.52 1.51 17.06
N ILE A 53 8.72 0.47 17.13
CA ILE A 53 7.84 0.07 16.02
C ILE A 53 6.63 0.99 15.87
N LEU A 54 5.83 1.16 16.93
CA LEU A 54 4.62 2.00 16.88
C LEU A 54 4.98 3.48 16.78
N GLY A 55 6.06 3.91 17.49
CA GLY A 55 6.55 5.29 17.42
C GLY A 55 7.00 5.67 16.01
N THR A 56 7.79 4.83 15.33
CA THR A 56 8.21 5.12 13.94
C THR A 56 7.01 5.24 13.01
N GLY A 57 6.06 4.30 13.08
CA GLY A 57 4.83 4.38 12.29
C GLY A 57 4.00 5.63 12.58
N LEU A 58 3.85 5.98 13.86
CA LEU A 58 3.14 7.20 14.26
C LEU A 58 3.84 8.46 13.72
N GLY A 59 5.17 8.49 13.78
CA GLY A 59 5.97 9.60 13.24
C GLY A 59 5.88 9.73 11.72
N PHE A 60 5.88 8.63 10.98
CA PHE A 60 5.60 8.67 9.53
C PHE A 60 4.20 9.22 9.23
N GLY A 61 3.19 8.84 10.03
CA GLY A 61 1.85 9.40 9.91
C GLY A 61 1.82 10.91 10.13
N LEU A 62 2.49 11.40 11.20
CA LEU A 62 2.63 12.83 11.48
C LEU A 62 3.36 13.57 10.36
N LEU A 63 4.45 13.02 9.85
CA LEU A 63 5.21 13.59 8.75
C LEU A 63 4.35 13.67 7.48
N GLY A 64 3.61 12.61 7.14
CA GLY A 64 2.71 12.61 5.97
C GLY A 64 1.61 13.66 6.06
N LEU A 65 1.00 13.83 7.25
CA LEU A 65 0.01 14.89 7.48
C LEU A 65 0.62 16.30 7.43
N LEU A 66 1.83 16.49 7.96
CA LEU A 66 2.56 17.76 7.83
C LEU A 66 2.85 18.08 6.36
N VAL A 67 3.36 17.12 5.61
CA VAL A 67 3.66 17.27 4.18
C VAL A 67 2.38 17.58 3.39
N PHE A 68 1.26 16.92 3.72
CA PHE A 68 -0.05 17.27 3.16
C PHE A 68 -0.39 18.75 3.40
N GLY A 69 -0.25 19.24 4.65
CA GLY A 69 -0.49 20.64 4.99
C GLY A 69 0.41 21.60 4.18
N LEU A 70 1.71 21.28 4.06
CA LEU A 70 2.65 22.07 3.25
C LEU A 70 2.26 22.08 1.77
N GLY A 71 1.81 20.97 1.24
CA GLY A 71 1.33 20.86 -0.14
C GLY A 71 0.04 21.67 -0.40
N VAL A 72 -0.87 21.67 0.55
CA VAL A 72 -2.12 22.49 0.45
C VAL A 72 -1.80 23.98 0.40
N VAL A 73 -0.83 24.45 1.20
CA VAL A 73 -0.44 25.88 1.23
C VAL A 73 0.60 26.26 0.16
N GLY A 74 0.99 25.33 -0.72
CA GLY A 74 1.88 25.65 -1.86
C GLY A 74 3.36 25.75 -1.48
N LEU A 75 3.85 24.90 -0.58
CA LEU A 75 5.23 24.93 -0.07
C LEU A 75 6.08 23.71 -0.51
N PHE A 76 5.80 23.13 -1.67
CA PHE A 76 6.60 22.03 -2.23
C PHE A 76 7.85 22.52 -2.97
N TYR A 77 8.80 23.04 -2.21
CA TYR A 77 10.10 23.53 -2.71
C TYR A 77 11.26 22.86 -1.97
N PRO A 78 12.39 22.56 -2.66
CA PRO A 78 13.53 21.89 -2.03
C PRO A 78 14.05 22.60 -0.78
N LEU A 79 14.17 23.94 -0.81
CA LEU A 79 14.63 24.72 0.33
C LEU A 79 13.73 24.53 1.56
N VAL A 80 12.40 24.52 1.37
CA VAL A 80 11.42 24.28 2.45
C VAL A 80 11.57 22.86 2.99
N ALA A 81 11.73 21.88 2.08
CA ALA A 81 11.89 20.49 2.46
C ALA A 81 13.13 20.28 3.34
N TYR A 82 14.28 20.83 2.94
CA TYR A 82 15.49 20.74 3.75
C TYR A 82 15.37 21.50 5.08
N ALA A 83 14.83 22.73 5.06
CA ALA A 83 14.66 23.53 6.28
C ALA A 83 13.73 22.84 7.30
N VAL A 84 12.59 22.33 6.86
CA VAL A 84 11.64 21.60 7.70
C VAL A 84 12.26 20.30 8.21
N THR A 85 12.94 19.52 7.36
CA THR A 85 13.56 18.25 7.76
C THR A 85 14.66 18.46 8.77
N VAL A 86 15.51 19.49 8.60
CA VAL A 86 16.54 19.87 9.59
C VAL A 86 15.89 20.33 10.91
N GLY A 87 14.86 21.18 10.83
CA GLY A 87 14.09 21.60 12.01
C GLY A 87 13.49 20.43 12.79
N LEU A 88 12.84 19.49 12.08
CA LEU A 88 12.31 18.27 12.69
C LEU A 88 13.41 17.37 13.29
N SER A 89 14.60 17.34 12.68
CA SER A 89 15.76 16.61 13.23
C SER A 89 16.19 17.18 14.59
N VAL A 90 16.23 18.51 14.71
CA VAL A 90 16.54 19.18 15.98
C VAL A 90 15.49 18.84 17.05
N VAL A 91 14.21 18.87 16.69
CA VAL A 91 13.11 18.51 17.61
C VAL A 91 13.16 17.03 18.01
N ALA A 92 13.50 16.14 17.10
CA ALA A 92 13.58 14.69 17.34
C ALA A 92 14.83 14.27 18.15
N ALA A 93 15.94 15.01 18.03
CA ALA A 93 17.26 14.64 18.55
C ALA A 93 17.27 14.31 20.05
N PRO A 94 16.63 15.09 20.97
CA PRO A 94 16.65 14.75 22.40
C PRO A 94 15.96 13.41 22.70
N GLN A 95 14.90 13.09 21.98
CA GLN A 95 14.18 11.83 22.17
C GLN A 95 14.97 10.66 21.58
N LEU A 96 15.59 10.84 20.42
CA LEU A 96 16.48 9.84 19.82
C LEU A 96 17.66 9.52 20.73
N TRP A 97 18.27 10.55 21.35
CA TRP A 97 19.35 10.36 22.32
C TRP A 97 18.91 9.53 23.54
N ARG A 98 17.73 9.84 24.10
CA ARG A 98 17.15 9.04 25.20
C ARG A 98 16.91 7.59 24.78
N LEU A 99 16.36 7.37 23.59
CA LEU A 99 16.14 6.02 23.07
C LEU A 99 17.46 5.27 22.84
N PHE A 100 18.48 5.94 22.34
CA PHE A 100 19.82 5.36 22.19
C PHE A 100 20.41 4.91 23.53
N GLN A 101 20.28 5.73 24.59
CA GLN A 101 20.71 5.37 25.93
C GLN A 101 19.92 4.18 26.49
N GLN A 102 18.61 4.16 26.31
CA GLN A 102 17.74 3.05 26.72
C GLN A 102 18.05 1.76 25.94
N GLY A 103 18.28 1.86 24.63
CA GLY A 103 18.61 0.73 23.77
C GLY A 103 19.92 0.01 24.15
N ARG A 104 20.87 0.72 24.75
CA ARG A 104 22.13 0.13 25.26
C ARG A 104 21.93 -0.87 26.40
N SER A 105 20.91 -0.67 27.23
CA SER A 105 20.55 -1.55 28.35
C SER A 105 19.44 -2.56 27.98
N TRP A 106 18.90 -2.48 26.76
CA TRP A 106 17.87 -3.42 26.31
C TRP A 106 18.49 -4.78 26.05
N PRO A 107 18.00 -5.86 26.70
CA PRO A 107 18.45 -7.19 26.33
C PRO A 107 18.07 -7.40 24.87
N PHE A 108 19.08 -7.68 24.03
CA PHE A 108 18.84 -8.03 22.64
C PHE A 108 17.70 -9.05 22.59
N ILE A 109 16.72 -8.80 21.72
CA ILE A 109 15.69 -9.81 21.39
C ILE A 109 16.43 -11.11 21.18
N ASN A 110 16.10 -12.16 21.97
CA ASN A 110 16.74 -13.46 21.78
C ASN A 110 16.66 -13.78 20.28
N PRO A 111 17.80 -13.89 19.59
CA PRO A 111 17.78 -14.10 18.16
C PRO A 111 17.06 -15.41 17.88
N PRO A 112 16.36 -15.53 16.75
CA PRO A 112 15.76 -16.79 16.35
C PRO A 112 16.89 -17.82 16.08
N HIS A 113 16.51 -19.06 15.85
CA HIS A 113 17.44 -20.10 15.41
C HIS A 113 18.29 -19.56 14.22
N PRO A 114 19.61 -19.84 14.15
CA PRO A 114 20.50 -19.29 13.10
C PRO A 114 19.97 -19.45 11.66
N LEU A 115 19.32 -20.57 11.35
CA LEU A 115 18.69 -20.79 10.04
C LEU A 115 17.54 -19.82 9.76
N VAL A 116 16.77 -19.47 10.78
CA VAL A 116 15.70 -18.46 10.66
C VAL A 116 16.30 -17.08 10.45
N THR A 117 17.36 -16.75 11.19
CA THR A 117 18.11 -15.49 10.99
C THR A 117 18.62 -15.40 9.56
N LEU A 118 19.28 -16.46 9.08
CA LEU A 118 19.80 -16.53 7.71
C LEU A 118 18.69 -16.34 6.67
N TYR A 119 17.57 -17.05 6.84
CA TYR A 119 16.40 -16.94 5.96
C TYR A 119 15.87 -15.50 5.91
N LEU A 120 15.58 -14.90 7.06
CA LEU A 120 15.03 -13.53 7.13
C LEU A 120 16.00 -12.49 6.56
N THR A 121 17.30 -12.65 6.82
CA THR A 121 18.34 -11.79 6.26
C THR A 121 18.37 -11.91 4.74
N LEU A 122 18.37 -13.13 4.20
CA LEU A 122 18.43 -13.37 2.76
C LEU A 122 17.19 -12.76 2.06
N ILE A 123 15.99 -13.04 2.53
CA ILE A 123 14.75 -12.48 1.97
C ILE A 123 14.74 -10.93 2.08
N GLY A 124 15.18 -10.40 3.22
CA GLY A 124 15.29 -8.96 3.41
C GLY A 124 16.29 -8.30 2.45
N LEU A 125 17.45 -8.91 2.21
CA LEU A 125 18.44 -8.41 1.25
C LEU A 125 17.94 -8.49 -0.20
N LEU A 126 17.26 -9.56 -0.58
CA LEU A 126 16.63 -9.69 -1.90
C LEU A 126 15.57 -8.59 -2.11
N ALA A 127 14.69 -8.38 -1.16
CA ALA A 127 13.68 -7.32 -1.21
C ALA A 127 14.31 -5.92 -1.25
N LEU A 128 15.35 -5.67 -0.44
CA LEU A 128 16.07 -4.41 -0.44
C LEU A 128 16.75 -4.16 -1.79
N SER A 129 17.34 -5.19 -2.41
CA SER A 129 17.98 -5.04 -3.72
C SER A 129 16.99 -4.54 -4.79
N ILE A 130 15.73 -4.97 -4.74
CA ILE A 130 14.65 -4.50 -5.64
C ILE A 130 14.20 -3.08 -5.25
N ALA A 131 14.12 -2.78 -3.95
CA ALA A 131 13.73 -1.45 -3.48
C ALA A 131 14.73 -0.36 -3.88
N LEU A 132 16.00 -0.70 -4.07
CA LEU A 132 17.08 0.19 -4.49
C LEU A 132 17.16 0.45 -6.01
N LEU A 133 16.26 -0.12 -6.80
CA LEU A 133 16.21 0.08 -8.26
C LEU A 133 15.25 1.21 -8.63
N PRO A 134 15.44 1.86 -9.80
CA PRO A 134 14.47 2.81 -10.34
C PRO A 134 13.06 2.20 -10.42
N PRO A 135 11.99 2.98 -10.22
CA PRO A 135 10.63 2.47 -10.29
C PRO A 135 10.30 1.88 -11.67
N ALA A 136 9.78 0.66 -11.68
CA ALA A 136 9.31 -0.03 -12.89
C ALA A 136 7.97 -0.74 -12.65
N ASP A 137 7.38 -0.58 -11.48
CA ASP A 137 6.12 -1.15 -11.05
C ASP A 137 4.93 -0.38 -11.63
N TRP A 138 3.84 -1.11 -11.90
CA TRP A 138 2.68 -0.58 -12.63
C TRP A 138 2.01 0.59 -11.92
N ASP A 139 1.51 0.38 -10.69
CA ASP A 139 0.76 1.39 -9.95
C ASP A 139 1.66 2.56 -9.49
N GLY A 140 2.95 2.30 -9.26
CA GLY A 140 3.95 3.33 -8.99
C GLY A 140 4.06 4.32 -10.14
N LEU A 141 4.16 3.82 -11.38
CA LEU A 141 4.24 4.66 -12.59
C LEU A 141 2.89 5.23 -13.01
N PHE A 142 1.79 4.61 -12.57
CA PHE A 142 0.45 5.07 -12.87
C PHE A 142 0.04 6.23 -11.96
N TYR A 143 0.01 6.06 -10.63
CA TYR A 143 -0.49 7.09 -9.73
C TYR A 143 0.34 7.32 -8.46
N HIS A 144 0.98 6.30 -7.85
CA HIS A 144 1.67 6.49 -6.57
C HIS A 144 2.87 7.44 -6.63
N LEU A 145 3.63 7.46 -7.72
CA LEU A 145 4.73 8.40 -7.95
C LEU A 145 4.33 9.53 -8.91
N THR A 146 3.35 9.29 -9.79
CA THR A 146 2.91 10.29 -10.76
C THR A 146 2.21 11.46 -10.07
N ALA A 147 1.33 11.22 -9.08
CA ALA A 147 0.71 12.28 -8.32
C ALA A 147 1.74 13.14 -7.56
N PRO A 148 2.68 12.58 -6.76
CA PRO A 148 3.78 13.34 -6.19
C PRO A 148 4.57 14.15 -7.21
N LYS A 149 4.97 13.56 -8.34
CA LYS A 149 5.69 14.26 -9.41
C LYS A 149 4.95 15.52 -9.87
N LEU A 150 3.66 15.41 -10.18
CA LEU A 150 2.85 16.53 -10.66
C LEU A 150 2.65 17.59 -9.57
N TYR A 151 2.48 17.20 -8.31
CA TYR A 151 2.42 18.13 -7.19
C TYR A 151 3.73 18.89 -6.99
N LEU A 152 4.87 18.22 -7.13
CA LEU A 152 6.19 18.86 -7.04
C LEU A 152 6.44 19.82 -8.21
N GLN A 153 6.02 19.47 -9.42
CA GLN A 153 6.09 20.37 -10.58
C GLN A 153 5.25 21.63 -10.39
N ALA A 154 4.07 21.50 -9.76
CA ALA A 154 3.18 22.60 -9.46
C ALA A 154 3.55 23.39 -8.18
N GLY A 155 4.49 22.90 -7.38
CA GLY A 155 4.84 23.45 -6.07
C GLY A 155 3.74 23.29 -5.00
N ARG A 156 2.67 22.54 -5.30
CA ARG A 156 1.49 22.35 -4.43
C ARG A 156 0.65 21.14 -4.83
N ILE A 157 -0.24 20.72 -3.95
CA ILE A 157 -1.30 19.77 -4.31
C ILE A 157 -2.27 20.47 -5.28
N VAL A 158 -2.52 19.87 -6.43
CA VAL A 158 -3.36 20.41 -7.50
C VAL A 158 -4.62 19.59 -7.68
N SER A 159 -5.69 20.24 -8.13
CA SER A 159 -6.96 19.66 -8.59
C SER A 159 -7.05 19.71 -10.11
N GLY A 160 -8.09 19.12 -10.67
CA GLY A 160 -8.38 19.23 -12.11
C GLY A 160 -7.60 18.26 -12.99
N ILE A 161 -6.95 17.25 -12.39
CA ILE A 161 -6.32 16.17 -13.13
C ILE A 161 -7.32 15.02 -13.22
N ASP A 162 -7.63 14.60 -14.45
CA ASP A 162 -8.58 13.51 -14.71
C ASP A 162 -7.95 12.12 -14.51
N ILE A 163 -7.50 11.88 -13.29
CA ILE A 163 -7.05 10.58 -12.81
C ILE A 163 -7.76 10.32 -11.48
N PRO A 164 -8.83 9.50 -11.46
CA PRO A 164 -9.62 9.26 -10.23
C PRO A 164 -8.79 8.83 -9.03
N HIS A 165 -7.72 8.05 -9.27
CA HIS A 165 -6.82 7.56 -8.24
C HIS A 165 -6.07 8.67 -7.47
N PHE A 166 -5.92 9.87 -8.04
CA PHE A 166 -5.32 11.02 -7.34
C PHE A 166 -6.23 11.57 -6.24
N SER A 167 -7.52 11.28 -6.33
CA SER A 167 -8.50 11.61 -5.30
C SER A 167 -8.57 10.56 -4.19
N PHE A 168 -7.88 9.44 -4.30
CA PHE A 168 -7.81 8.48 -3.20
C PHE A 168 -7.01 9.08 -2.02
N PRO A 169 -7.29 8.64 -0.77
CA PRO A 169 -6.47 9.01 0.38
C PRO A 169 -5.00 8.71 0.10
N SER A 170 -4.09 9.66 0.33
CA SER A 170 -2.75 9.67 -0.27
C SER A 170 -1.64 9.94 0.76
N LEU A 171 -1.76 9.40 1.99
CA LEU A 171 -0.79 9.62 3.06
C LEU A 171 0.62 9.13 2.67
N MET A 172 0.72 7.99 1.98
CA MET A 172 2.01 7.44 1.55
C MET A 172 2.61 8.27 0.41
N GLU A 173 1.78 8.74 -0.50
CA GLU A 173 2.17 9.61 -1.61
C GLU A 173 2.74 10.95 -1.13
N MET A 174 2.30 11.45 0.05
CA MET A 174 2.92 12.61 0.68
C MET A 174 4.32 12.30 1.19
N LEU A 175 4.54 11.13 1.76
CA LEU A 175 5.88 10.67 2.14
C LEU A 175 6.77 10.48 0.91
N PHE A 176 6.21 9.96 -0.19
CA PHE A 176 6.92 9.86 -1.47
C PHE A 176 7.29 11.23 -2.01
N ALA A 177 6.36 12.19 -2.05
CA ALA A 177 6.63 13.55 -2.46
C ALA A 177 7.78 14.16 -1.65
N TRP A 178 7.80 13.93 -0.33
CA TRP A 178 8.85 14.47 0.53
C TRP A 178 10.22 13.83 0.24
N ALA A 179 10.28 12.51 0.08
CA ALA A 179 11.51 11.81 -0.27
C ALA A 179 12.02 12.20 -1.67
N MET A 180 11.12 12.36 -2.63
CA MET A 180 11.46 12.83 -3.99
C MET A 180 11.97 14.28 -3.97
N LEU A 181 11.40 15.14 -3.14
CA LEU A 181 11.82 16.53 -3.01
C LEU A 181 13.20 16.66 -2.35
N LEU A 182 13.51 15.79 -1.38
CA LEU A 182 14.81 15.72 -0.72
C LEU A 182 15.86 14.98 -1.56
N ARG A 183 15.47 13.97 -2.34
CA ARG A 183 16.45 13.13 -3.03
C ARG A 183 15.95 12.49 -4.34
N SER A 184 15.09 11.46 -4.28
CA SER A 184 14.78 10.63 -5.44
C SER A 184 13.52 9.77 -5.25
N ASP A 185 13.06 9.19 -6.34
CA ASP A 185 12.00 8.17 -6.37
C ASP A 185 12.44 6.83 -5.75
N ILE A 186 13.75 6.52 -5.74
CA ILE A 186 14.30 5.36 -5.03
C ILE A 186 14.19 5.56 -3.51
N ALA A 187 14.52 6.76 -3.01
CA ALA A 187 14.32 7.10 -1.61
C ALA A 187 12.85 6.99 -1.20
N ALA A 188 11.90 7.34 -2.08
CA ALA A 188 10.48 7.14 -1.86
C ALA A 188 10.13 5.64 -1.70
N LYS A 189 10.61 4.75 -2.59
CA LYS A 189 10.43 3.30 -2.48
C LYS A 189 10.95 2.73 -1.17
N LEU A 190 12.11 3.22 -0.71
CA LEU A 190 12.71 2.80 0.57
C LEU A 190 11.86 3.13 1.78
N LEU A 191 11.02 4.17 1.73
CA LEU A 191 10.04 4.42 2.80
C LEU A 191 8.96 3.33 2.84
N HIS A 192 8.47 2.87 1.69
CA HIS A 192 7.54 1.74 1.66
C HIS A 192 8.19 0.43 2.14
N PHE A 193 9.46 0.17 1.73
CA PHE A 193 10.26 -0.92 2.27
C PHE A 193 10.38 -0.86 3.81
N SER A 194 10.58 0.34 4.37
CA SER A 194 10.65 0.54 5.82
C SER A 194 9.37 0.11 6.54
N PHE A 195 8.20 0.33 5.94
CA PHE A 195 6.94 -0.19 6.48
C PHE A 195 6.87 -1.73 6.47
N GLY A 196 7.53 -2.40 5.54
CA GLY A 196 7.69 -3.86 5.57
C GLY A 196 8.45 -4.35 6.82
N LEU A 197 9.54 -3.66 7.19
CA LEU A 197 10.28 -3.94 8.42
C LEU A 197 9.46 -3.65 9.68
N LEU A 198 8.77 -2.51 9.71
CA LEU A 198 7.87 -2.15 10.81
C LEU A 198 6.73 -3.17 10.97
N LEU A 199 6.16 -3.63 9.86
CA LEU A 199 5.11 -4.64 9.86
C LEU A 199 5.60 -5.98 10.44
N ALA A 200 6.78 -6.44 10.03
CA ALA A 200 7.40 -7.65 10.60
C ALA A 200 7.62 -7.50 12.12
N GLY A 201 8.12 -6.35 12.55
CA GLY A 201 8.27 -6.02 13.97
C GLY A 201 6.94 -6.00 14.72
N LEU A 202 5.87 -5.44 14.12
CA LEU A 202 4.55 -5.39 14.75
C LEU A 202 3.87 -6.77 14.83
N VAL A 203 4.06 -7.63 13.82
CA VAL A 203 3.61 -9.04 13.87
C VAL A 203 4.35 -9.79 14.98
N TYR A 204 5.67 -9.58 15.15
CA TYR A 204 6.44 -10.12 16.27
C TYR A 204 5.85 -9.70 17.63
N LEU A 205 5.62 -8.39 17.81
CA LEU A 205 5.08 -7.85 19.04
C LEU A 205 3.67 -8.36 19.34
N THR A 206 2.81 -8.45 18.32
CA THR A 206 1.45 -8.97 18.43
C THR A 206 1.44 -10.42 18.89
N ALA A 207 2.23 -11.27 18.24
CA ALA A 207 2.34 -12.68 18.62
C ALA A 207 2.92 -12.83 20.03
N ARG A 208 4.01 -12.10 20.34
CA ARG A 208 4.68 -12.15 21.64
C ARG A 208 3.76 -11.76 22.78
N ARG A 209 3.10 -10.61 22.65
CA ARG A 209 2.30 -10.03 23.74
C ARG A 209 1.00 -10.78 23.99
N PHE A 210 0.29 -11.16 22.93
CA PHE A 210 -1.07 -11.68 23.05
C PHE A 210 -1.16 -13.19 22.94
N LEU A 211 -0.17 -13.86 22.35
CA LEU A 211 -0.20 -15.31 22.10
C LEU A 211 0.98 -16.07 22.74
N GLY A 212 1.96 -15.32 23.26
CA GLY A 212 3.10 -15.85 24.01
C GLY A 212 4.43 -15.76 23.27
N GLN A 213 5.52 -15.71 24.04
CA GLN A 213 6.88 -15.51 23.52
C GLN A 213 7.29 -16.52 22.43
N LYS A 214 6.87 -17.78 22.56
CA LYS A 214 7.23 -18.84 21.62
C LYS A 214 6.61 -18.68 20.24
N SER A 215 5.52 -17.93 20.11
CA SER A 215 4.80 -17.67 18.85
C SER A 215 5.42 -16.53 18.03
N ALA A 216 6.27 -15.70 18.62
CA ALA A 216 6.74 -14.44 18.02
C ALA A 216 7.54 -14.66 16.73
N TRP A 217 8.63 -15.42 16.77
CA TRP A 217 9.44 -15.70 15.59
C TRP A 217 8.73 -16.57 14.54
N PRO A 218 8.01 -17.64 14.93
CA PRO A 218 7.16 -18.36 13.99
C PRO A 218 6.20 -17.45 13.20
N ALA A 219 5.58 -16.47 13.85
CA ALA A 219 4.71 -15.50 13.17
C ALA A 219 5.45 -14.67 12.11
N VAL A 220 6.66 -14.20 12.43
CA VAL A 220 7.49 -13.46 11.48
C VAL A 220 7.93 -14.34 10.31
N VAL A 221 8.29 -15.58 10.57
CA VAL A 221 8.65 -16.55 9.52
C VAL A 221 7.49 -16.80 8.56
N ILE A 222 6.28 -16.99 9.10
CA ILE A 222 5.07 -17.17 8.27
C ILE A 222 4.79 -15.91 7.44
N LEU A 223 4.91 -14.72 8.03
CA LEU A 223 4.79 -13.47 7.28
C LEU A 223 5.82 -13.40 6.15
N ALA A 224 7.10 -13.61 6.46
CA ALA A 224 8.19 -13.51 5.50
C ALA A 224 8.19 -14.65 4.44
N SER A 225 7.41 -15.73 4.66
CA SER A 225 7.26 -16.81 3.68
C SER A 225 6.31 -16.46 2.53
N MET A 226 5.64 -15.31 2.57
CA MET A 226 4.78 -14.86 1.49
C MET A 226 5.61 -14.22 0.37
N PRO A 227 5.74 -14.83 -0.83
CA PRO A 227 6.54 -14.26 -1.92
C PRO A 227 6.11 -12.85 -2.30
N MET A 228 4.80 -12.55 -2.24
CA MET A 228 4.27 -11.22 -2.54
C MET A 228 4.85 -10.10 -1.67
N LEU A 229 5.25 -10.38 -0.43
CA LEU A 229 5.83 -9.34 0.45
C LEU A 229 7.20 -8.87 -0.06
N GLY A 230 8.03 -9.79 -0.57
CA GLY A 230 9.30 -9.43 -1.18
C GLY A 230 9.12 -8.52 -2.39
N THR A 231 8.10 -8.77 -3.19
CA THR A 231 7.75 -7.96 -4.36
C THR A 231 7.21 -6.59 -3.95
N LEU A 232 6.19 -6.56 -3.07
CA LEU A 232 5.59 -5.32 -2.58
C LEU A 232 6.60 -4.41 -1.87
N ALA A 233 7.53 -4.99 -1.10
CA ALA A 233 8.57 -4.22 -0.43
C ALA A 233 9.51 -3.50 -1.41
N GLY A 234 9.64 -4.00 -2.63
CA GLY A 234 10.42 -3.38 -3.69
C GLY A 234 9.68 -2.32 -4.53
N TRP A 235 8.36 -2.15 -4.36
CA TRP A 235 7.52 -1.27 -5.18
C TRP A 235 7.15 0.03 -4.46
N ALA A 236 6.83 1.07 -5.24
CA ALA A 236 6.33 2.34 -4.71
C ALA A 236 4.81 2.28 -4.48
N TYR A 237 4.38 1.44 -3.53
CA TYR A 237 2.98 1.22 -3.19
C TYR A 237 2.66 1.73 -1.78
N ASN A 238 1.43 1.51 -1.30
CA ASN A 238 1.01 1.88 0.04
C ASN A 238 0.50 0.68 0.88
N ASP A 239 0.53 -0.53 0.34
CA ASP A 239 -0.10 -1.73 0.95
C ASP A 239 0.59 -2.17 2.25
N LEU A 240 1.93 -2.07 2.35
CA LEU A 240 2.65 -2.40 3.60
C LEU A 240 2.36 -1.39 4.70
N ALA A 241 2.25 -0.11 4.36
CA ALA A 241 1.87 0.95 5.29
C ALA A 241 0.41 0.76 5.76
N LEU A 242 -0.49 0.42 4.84
CA LEU A 242 -1.87 0.10 5.14
C LEU A 242 -1.99 -1.06 6.13
N ALA A 243 -1.34 -2.18 5.84
CA ALA A 243 -1.35 -3.36 6.70
C ALA A 243 -0.74 -3.05 8.08
N PHE A 244 0.33 -2.25 8.13
CA PHE A 244 0.95 -1.80 9.38
C PHE A 244 -0.03 -0.98 10.23
N TYR A 245 -0.65 0.06 9.68
CA TYR A 245 -1.55 0.93 10.45
C TYR A 245 -2.82 0.20 10.90
N GLN A 246 -3.34 -0.69 10.08
CA GLN A 246 -4.50 -1.51 10.45
C GLN A 246 -4.16 -2.49 11.58
N LEU A 247 -3.01 -3.16 11.53
CA LEU A 247 -2.58 -4.03 12.62
C LEU A 247 -2.21 -3.22 13.89
N ALA A 248 -1.63 -2.01 13.75
CA ALA A 248 -1.33 -1.14 14.88
C ALA A 248 -2.59 -0.64 15.60
N SER A 249 -3.67 -0.36 14.85
CA SER A 249 -4.97 -0.05 15.43
C SER A 249 -5.54 -1.24 16.22
N LEU A 250 -5.48 -2.45 15.63
CA LEU A 250 -5.88 -3.67 16.34
C LEU A 250 -5.00 -3.92 17.56
N TYR A 251 -3.67 -3.81 17.43
CA TYR A 251 -2.73 -4.01 18.53
C TYR A 251 -3.07 -3.15 19.73
N THR A 252 -3.28 -1.86 19.51
CA THR A 252 -3.53 -0.89 20.58
C THR A 252 -4.89 -1.06 21.22
N VAL A 253 -5.95 -1.43 20.48
CA VAL A 253 -7.23 -1.78 21.09
C VAL A 253 -7.13 -3.09 21.89
N LEU A 254 -6.33 -4.07 21.45
CA LEU A 254 -6.09 -5.28 22.25
C LEU A 254 -5.37 -4.96 23.56
N CYS A 255 -4.44 -3.99 23.59
CA CYS A 255 -3.86 -3.49 24.83
C CYS A 255 -4.92 -2.90 25.77
N PHE A 256 -5.84 -2.09 25.24
CA PHE A 256 -6.97 -1.57 26.01
C PHE A 256 -7.82 -2.70 26.61
N LEU A 257 -8.23 -3.67 25.79
CA LEU A 257 -9.08 -4.79 26.23
C LEU A 257 -8.38 -5.66 27.30
N GLN A 258 -7.08 -5.94 27.14
CA GLN A 258 -6.29 -6.69 28.11
C GLN A 258 -6.25 -6.01 29.47
N ILE A 259 -6.09 -4.69 29.53
CA ILE A 259 -6.09 -3.90 30.75
C ILE A 259 -7.49 -3.87 31.36
N ALA A 260 -8.54 -3.67 30.55
CA ALA A 260 -9.91 -3.68 31.02
C ALA A 260 -10.28 -5.02 31.70
N ASP A 261 -9.94 -6.15 31.08
CA ASP A 261 -10.17 -7.49 31.64
C ASP A 261 -9.42 -7.72 32.98
N SER A 262 -8.17 -7.24 33.08
CA SER A 262 -7.37 -7.37 34.31
C SER A 262 -7.99 -6.58 35.48
N HIS A 263 -8.50 -5.40 35.20
CA HIS A 263 -9.18 -4.57 36.20
C HIS A 263 -10.54 -5.18 36.64
N GLN A 264 -11.31 -5.75 35.70
CA GLN A 264 -12.58 -6.44 36.08
C GLN A 264 -12.33 -7.63 37.02
N ARG A 265 -11.28 -8.42 36.78
CA ARG A 265 -10.90 -9.55 37.65
C ARG A 265 -10.39 -9.10 39.00
N SER A 266 -9.75 -7.96 39.12
CA SER A 266 -9.28 -7.39 40.38
C SER A 266 -10.38 -6.70 41.18
N ALA A 267 -11.45 -6.24 40.53
CA ALA A 267 -12.60 -5.55 41.13
C ALA A 267 -13.55 -6.49 41.91
N THR A 268 -13.32 -7.80 41.90
CA THR A 268 -14.02 -8.75 42.78
C THR A 268 -13.88 -8.41 44.29
N ASN A 269 -12.97 -7.47 44.63
CA ASN A 269 -12.77 -6.93 45.98
C ASN A 269 -13.55 -5.63 46.28
N GLY A 270 -14.61 -5.33 45.55
CA GLY A 270 -15.64 -4.36 46.00
C GLY A 270 -15.44 -2.89 45.60
N GLN A 271 -14.41 -2.52 44.81
CA GLN A 271 -14.31 -1.16 44.26
C GLN A 271 -14.44 -1.16 42.72
N PRO A 272 -15.49 -0.52 42.15
CA PRO A 272 -15.59 -0.38 40.71
C PRO A 272 -14.46 0.53 40.22
N SER A 273 -13.52 0.00 39.44
CA SER A 273 -12.51 0.79 38.80
C SER A 273 -13.08 1.49 37.56
N ALA A 274 -13.30 2.80 37.65
CA ALA A 274 -13.58 3.61 36.47
C ALA A 274 -12.50 3.41 35.41
N VAL A 275 -12.88 3.43 34.12
CA VAL A 275 -11.91 3.48 33.02
C VAL A 275 -10.95 4.64 33.29
N THR A 276 -9.69 4.33 33.51
CA THR A 276 -8.67 5.33 33.84
C THR A 276 -8.28 6.12 32.59
N ASN A 277 -7.83 7.37 32.76
CA ASN A 277 -7.34 8.19 31.66
C ASN A 277 -6.26 7.47 30.83
N TYR A 278 -5.52 6.60 31.46
CA TYR A 278 -4.49 5.76 30.89
C TYR A 278 -5.04 4.69 29.93
N GLN A 279 -6.16 4.08 30.24
CA GLN A 279 -6.82 3.11 29.35
C GLN A 279 -7.34 3.80 28.07
N LEU A 280 -7.87 5.02 28.19
CA LEU A 280 -8.36 5.80 27.05
C LEU A 280 -7.24 6.19 26.09
N SER A 281 -5.98 6.29 26.56
CA SER A 281 -4.84 6.56 25.68
C SER A 281 -4.63 5.48 24.63
N PHE A 282 -4.86 4.21 24.95
CA PHE A 282 -4.78 3.13 23.97
C PHE A 282 -5.93 3.17 22.97
N VAL A 283 -7.11 3.65 23.38
CA VAL A 283 -8.22 3.91 22.45
C VAL A 283 -7.89 5.04 21.50
N ILE A 284 -7.31 6.13 22.01
CA ILE A 284 -6.84 7.26 21.18
C ILE A 284 -5.78 6.81 20.19
N LEU A 285 -4.79 6.04 20.62
CA LEU A 285 -3.75 5.49 19.73
C LEU A 285 -4.35 4.58 18.65
N SER A 286 -5.29 3.71 19.04
CA SER A 286 -6.01 2.85 18.08
C SER A 286 -6.76 3.68 17.05
N ALA A 287 -7.43 4.74 17.48
CA ALA A 287 -8.15 5.65 16.61
C ALA A 287 -7.22 6.43 15.66
N ILE A 288 -6.06 6.90 16.17
CA ILE A 288 -5.04 7.56 15.33
C ILE A 288 -4.56 6.60 14.25
N PHE A 289 -4.17 5.38 14.59
CA PHE A 289 -3.72 4.39 13.61
C PHE A 289 -4.84 4.02 12.61
N ALA A 290 -6.09 3.88 13.06
CA ALA A 290 -7.23 3.66 12.18
C ALA A 290 -7.42 4.84 11.20
N GLY A 291 -7.35 6.07 11.69
CA GLY A 291 -7.46 7.28 10.87
C GLY A 291 -6.32 7.43 9.86
N LEU A 292 -5.08 7.08 10.25
CA LEU A 292 -3.92 7.04 9.33
C LEU A 292 -4.12 5.95 8.25
N ALA A 293 -4.66 4.79 8.60
CA ALA A 293 -5.03 3.76 7.64
C ALA A 293 -6.09 4.25 6.64
N MET A 294 -7.13 4.96 7.13
CA MET A 294 -8.15 5.61 6.29
C MET A 294 -7.57 6.72 5.41
N GLY A 295 -6.43 7.27 5.79
CA GLY A 295 -5.64 8.21 5.00
C GLY A 295 -4.80 7.58 3.90
N LEU A 296 -4.78 6.25 3.75
CA LEU A 296 -4.02 5.53 2.73
C LEU A 296 -4.89 4.94 1.61
N LYS A 297 -6.02 4.34 1.98
CA LYS A 297 -6.86 3.60 1.01
C LYS A 297 -8.28 3.45 1.54
N TYR A 298 -9.29 3.52 0.67
CA TYR A 298 -10.69 3.32 1.07
C TYR A 298 -10.96 1.92 1.67
N THR A 299 -10.26 0.89 1.20
CA THR A 299 -10.41 -0.48 1.75
C THR A 299 -10.03 -0.61 3.22
N SER A 300 -9.39 0.40 3.80
CA SER A 300 -9.00 0.44 5.21
C SER A 300 -10.18 0.42 6.19
N PHE A 301 -11.39 0.82 5.75
CA PHE A 301 -12.54 1.00 6.64
C PHE A 301 -12.97 -0.28 7.39
N VAL A 302 -12.56 -1.45 6.93
CA VAL A 302 -12.81 -2.73 7.61
C VAL A 302 -12.26 -2.72 9.04
N THR A 303 -11.04 -2.21 9.22
CA THR A 303 -10.41 -2.17 10.55
C THR A 303 -11.13 -1.25 11.53
N PRO A 304 -11.48 0.02 11.21
CA PRO A 304 -12.31 0.83 12.12
C PRO A 304 -13.63 0.18 12.50
N VAL A 305 -14.29 -0.52 11.57
CA VAL A 305 -15.53 -1.25 11.89
C VAL A 305 -15.26 -2.39 12.87
N VAL A 306 -14.24 -3.21 12.63
CA VAL A 306 -13.86 -4.31 13.53
C VAL A 306 -13.52 -3.78 14.92
N VAL A 307 -12.67 -2.76 15.01
CA VAL A 307 -12.26 -2.15 16.29
C VAL A 307 -13.44 -1.51 16.99
N GLY A 308 -14.31 -0.80 16.27
CA GLY A 308 -15.53 -0.24 16.80
C GLY A 308 -16.46 -1.31 17.42
N LEU A 309 -16.64 -2.45 16.72
CA LEU A 309 -17.43 -3.58 17.23
C LEU A 309 -16.79 -4.23 18.46
N LEU A 310 -15.46 -4.33 18.53
CA LEU A 310 -14.76 -4.82 19.72
C LEU A 310 -14.97 -3.90 20.92
N LEU A 311 -14.89 -2.57 20.72
CA LEU A 311 -15.16 -1.57 21.76
C LEU A 311 -16.62 -1.59 22.21
N LEU A 312 -17.58 -1.69 21.29
CA LEU A 312 -19.01 -1.84 21.62
C LEU A 312 -19.28 -3.12 22.40
N ARG A 313 -18.70 -4.24 22.00
CA ARG A 313 -18.81 -5.50 22.73
C ARG A 313 -18.27 -5.36 24.17
N SER A 314 -17.13 -4.70 24.33
CA SER A 314 -16.55 -4.44 25.66
C SER A 314 -17.49 -3.59 26.51
N ALA A 315 -18.08 -2.54 25.91
CA ALA A 315 -19.05 -1.67 26.59
C ALA A 315 -20.29 -2.43 27.04
N LEU A 316 -20.88 -3.28 26.20
CA LEU A 316 -22.08 -4.10 26.49
C LEU A 316 -21.80 -5.21 27.52
N GLY A 317 -20.54 -5.68 27.60
CA GLY A 317 -20.15 -6.69 28.61
C GLY A 317 -19.84 -6.08 29.98
N THR A 318 -19.87 -4.76 30.16
CA THR A 318 -19.59 -4.09 31.43
C THR A 318 -20.85 -4.14 32.31
N PRO A 319 -20.80 -4.71 33.52
CA PRO A 319 -21.95 -4.80 34.40
C PRO A 319 -22.54 -3.44 34.76
N ALA A 320 -23.87 -3.32 34.80
CA ALA A 320 -24.55 -2.04 35.00
C ALA A 320 -24.17 -1.34 36.33
N HIS A 321 -23.85 -2.12 37.37
CA HIS A 321 -23.42 -1.58 38.68
C HIS A 321 -21.98 -0.97 38.63
N ALA A 322 -21.19 -1.31 37.64
CA ALA A 322 -19.84 -0.74 37.44
C ALA A 322 -19.87 0.57 36.65
N LEU A 323 -21.01 0.98 36.11
CA LEU A 323 -21.17 2.15 35.26
C LEU A 323 -21.66 3.36 36.04
N ARG A 324 -20.99 4.52 35.85
CA ARG A 324 -21.51 5.81 36.37
C ARG A 324 -22.77 6.26 35.58
N SER A 325 -22.84 5.90 34.29
CA SER A 325 -23.99 6.07 33.40
C SER A 325 -23.86 5.15 32.19
N PRO A 326 -24.97 4.79 31.50
CA PRO A 326 -24.89 4.02 30.23
C PRO A 326 -24.00 4.68 29.18
N LEU A 327 -23.98 6.02 29.12
CA LEU A 327 -23.12 6.77 28.20
C LEU A 327 -21.61 6.60 28.52
N SER A 328 -21.25 6.42 29.80
CA SER A 328 -19.85 6.21 30.17
C SER A 328 -19.25 4.91 29.60
N ALA A 329 -20.07 3.89 29.37
CA ALA A 329 -19.64 2.66 28.69
C ALA A 329 -19.31 2.86 27.23
N LEU A 330 -20.02 3.78 26.54
CA LEU A 330 -19.82 4.07 25.13
C LEU A 330 -18.69 5.07 24.88
N THR A 331 -18.14 5.71 25.91
CA THR A 331 -17.06 6.71 25.78
C THR A 331 -15.87 6.20 24.96
N PRO A 332 -15.32 4.98 25.16
CA PRO A 332 -14.23 4.47 24.34
C PRO A 332 -14.59 4.38 22.85
N PHE A 333 -15.79 3.90 22.55
CA PHE A 333 -16.26 3.79 21.17
C PHE A 333 -16.45 5.17 20.51
N LEU A 334 -17.11 6.10 21.18
CA LEU A 334 -17.34 7.45 20.65
C LEU A 334 -16.02 8.20 20.45
N LEU A 335 -15.10 8.09 21.42
CA LEU A 335 -13.77 8.69 21.33
C LEU A 335 -12.96 8.10 20.17
N PHE A 336 -13.03 6.78 19.98
CA PHE A 336 -12.41 6.11 18.83
C PHE A 336 -12.94 6.67 17.50
N CYS A 337 -14.27 6.71 17.33
CA CYS A 337 -14.87 7.23 16.10
C CYS A 337 -14.48 8.68 15.85
N LEU A 338 -14.56 9.54 16.86
CA LEU A 338 -14.23 10.96 16.72
C LEU A 338 -12.77 11.15 16.28
N VAL A 339 -11.83 10.53 16.98
CA VAL A 339 -10.40 10.71 16.71
C VAL A 339 -10.01 10.09 15.36
N ALA A 340 -10.54 8.90 15.03
CA ALA A 340 -10.27 8.27 13.73
C ALA A 340 -10.77 9.13 12.56
N LEU A 341 -11.98 9.69 12.67
CA LEU A 341 -12.53 10.60 11.66
C LEU A 341 -11.73 11.90 11.57
N LEU A 342 -11.31 12.48 12.69
CA LEU A 342 -10.49 13.69 12.68
C LEU A 342 -9.16 13.47 11.97
N VAL A 343 -8.47 12.36 12.24
CA VAL A 343 -7.18 12.05 11.60
C VAL A 343 -7.35 11.74 10.10
N ALA A 344 -8.44 11.09 9.71
CA ALA A 344 -8.73 10.80 8.32
C ALA A 344 -9.27 12.00 7.53
N SER A 345 -9.91 12.96 8.20
CA SER A 345 -10.68 14.06 7.58
C SER A 345 -9.94 14.86 6.51
N PRO A 346 -8.61 15.14 6.59
CA PRO A 346 -7.92 15.94 5.57
C PRO A 346 -8.12 15.40 4.14
N TRP A 347 -8.14 14.09 3.97
CA TRP A 347 -8.27 13.43 2.66
C TRP A 347 -9.68 13.56 2.09
N TYR A 348 -10.68 13.35 2.92
CA TYR A 348 -12.11 13.42 2.54
C TYR A 348 -12.57 14.87 2.32
N LEU A 349 -12.04 15.81 3.11
CA LEU A 349 -12.27 17.25 2.91
C LEU A 349 -11.60 17.74 1.61
N ARG A 350 -10.35 17.31 1.32
CA ARG A 350 -9.70 17.61 0.06
C ARG A 350 -10.55 17.16 -1.12
N ASN A 351 -11.05 15.94 -1.09
CA ASN A 351 -11.87 15.40 -2.18
C ASN A 351 -13.17 16.20 -2.32
N TRP A 352 -13.82 16.51 -1.20
CA TRP A 352 -15.04 17.33 -1.24
C TRP A 352 -14.80 18.71 -1.86
N VAL A 353 -13.72 19.37 -1.48
CA VAL A 353 -13.35 20.69 -2.04
C VAL A 353 -12.99 20.58 -3.53
N PHE A 354 -12.29 19.52 -3.97
CA PHE A 354 -11.79 19.41 -5.33
C PHE A 354 -12.80 18.83 -6.31
N THR A 355 -13.69 17.96 -5.87
CA THR A 355 -14.59 17.20 -6.75
C THR A 355 -16.07 17.31 -6.39
N GLY A 356 -16.42 17.91 -5.24
CA GLY A 356 -17.77 17.89 -4.70
C GLY A 356 -18.16 16.58 -4.00
N ASN A 357 -17.30 15.56 -4.04
CA ASN A 357 -17.59 14.22 -3.51
C ASN A 357 -16.50 13.79 -2.51
N PRO A 358 -16.82 13.62 -1.21
CA PRO A 358 -15.81 13.29 -0.20
C PRO A 358 -15.17 11.89 -0.40
N VAL A 359 -15.83 10.98 -1.10
CA VAL A 359 -15.37 9.61 -1.36
C VAL A 359 -15.19 9.33 -2.86
N TYR A 360 -14.88 10.37 -3.62
CA TYR A 360 -14.71 10.32 -5.06
C TYR A 360 -13.78 9.18 -5.52
N PRO A 361 -14.12 8.44 -6.60
CA PRO A 361 -15.30 8.57 -7.46
C PRO A 361 -16.51 7.75 -6.99
N PHE A 362 -16.45 7.12 -5.81
CA PHE A 362 -17.49 6.24 -5.29
C PHE A 362 -18.72 7.04 -4.85
N LEU A 363 -19.87 6.33 -4.74
CA LEU A 363 -21.16 6.92 -4.36
C LEU A 363 -21.56 8.10 -5.26
N TYR A 364 -21.21 8.03 -6.55
CA TYR A 364 -21.50 9.09 -7.53
C TYR A 364 -22.98 9.46 -7.55
N GLY A 365 -23.89 8.49 -7.54
CA GLY A 365 -25.33 8.73 -7.53
C GLY A 365 -25.85 9.55 -6.32
N LEU A 366 -25.04 9.65 -5.22
CA LEU A 366 -25.39 10.41 -4.03
C LEU A 366 -24.73 11.80 -4.02
N PHE A 367 -23.45 11.88 -4.37
CA PHE A 367 -22.65 13.09 -4.22
C PHE A 367 -22.32 13.79 -5.56
N GLY A 368 -22.50 13.09 -6.70
CA GLY A 368 -21.98 13.57 -7.98
C GLY A 368 -20.44 13.52 -8.01
N GLY A 369 -19.85 14.44 -8.74
CA GLY A 369 -18.39 14.63 -8.80
C GLY A 369 -17.94 15.24 -10.12
N SER A 370 -16.97 16.15 -10.07
CA SER A 370 -16.33 16.72 -11.26
C SER A 370 -15.57 15.64 -12.03
N PHE A 371 -15.50 15.70 -13.35
CA PHE A 371 -14.81 14.73 -14.22
C PHE A 371 -15.37 13.31 -14.16
N TRP A 372 -16.58 13.12 -13.63
CA TRP A 372 -17.24 11.83 -13.53
C TRP A 372 -18.68 11.94 -13.99
N ASP A 373 -19.17 10.95 -14.70
CA ASP A 373 -20.56 10.89 -15.20
C ASP A 373 -21.10 9.45 -15.07
N ASN A 374 -22.32 9.22 -15.56
CA ASN A 374 -22.95 7.91 -15.50
C ASN A 374 -22.21 6.87 -16.33
N PHE A 375 -21.70 7.24 -17.51
CA PHE A 375 -20.91 6.35 -18.36
C PHE A 375 -19.67 5.83 -17.59
N ARG A 376 -18.89 6.74 -17.01
CA ARG A 376 -17.67 6.41 -16.26
C ARG A 376 -17.98 5.61 -15.00
N ALA A 377 -19.07 5.93 -14.30
CA ALA A 377 -19.52 5.18 -13.13
C ALA A 377 -19.87 3.73 -13.47
N GLU A 378 -20.62 3.52 -14.56
CA GLU A 378 -20.98 2.19 -15.09
C GLU A 378 -19.76 1.46 -15.65
N TRP A 379 -18.88 2.18 -16.35
CA TRP A 379 -17.63 1.64 -16.88
C TRP A 379 -16.75 1.10 -15.76
N TYR A 380 -16.52 1.92 -14.74
CA TYR A 380 -15.67 1.55 -13.59
C TYR A 380 -16.27 0.40 -12.76
N ALA A 381 -17.58 0.39 -12.60
CA ALA A 381 -18.29 -0.72 -11.95
C ALA A 381 -18.21 -2.02 -12.76
N ALA A 382 -18.29 -1.92 -14.09
CA ALA A 382 -18.26 -3.06 -15.00
C ALA A 382 -16.84 -3.54 -15.36
N ALA A 383 -15.82 -2.68 -15.23
CA ALA A 383 -14.41 -3.02 -15.48
C ALA A 383 -13.89 -4.17 -14.60
N GLY A 384 -14.72 -4.69 -13.74
CA GLY A 384 -14.43 -5.85 -12.96
C GLY A 384 -15.62 -6.73 -12.76
N THR A 385 -16.12 -7.39 -13.83
CA THR A 385 -16.99 -8.54 -13.55
C THR A 385 -16.23 -9.49 -12.64
N GLY A 386 -16.73 -9.69 -11.40
CA GLY A 386 -16.08 -10.54 -10.42
C GLY A 386 -16.17 -12.02 -10.79
N ILE A 387 -15.63 -12.85 -9.92
CA ILE A 387 -15.69 -14.32 -10.10
C ILE A 387 -17.10 -14.88 -9.95
N GLY A 388 -18.08 -14.06 -9.53
CA GLY A 388 -19.46 -14.46 -9.27
C GLY A 388 -19.61 -15.42 -8.08
N TRP A 389 -20.86 -15.80 -7.82
CA TRP A 389 -21.22 -16.79 -6.79
C TRP A 389 -20.99 -18.21 -7.31
N ARG A 390 -19.75 -18.67 -7.29
CA ARG A 390 -19.38 -20.05 -7.66
C ARG A 390 -18.83 -20.76 -6.43
N PRO A 391 -19.59 -21.65 -5.78
CA PRO A 391 -19.15 -22.30 -4.53
C PRO A 391 -17.80 -23.02 -4.65
N SER A 392 -17.53 -23.68 -5.77
CA SER A 392 -16.25 -24.37 -6.01
C SER A 392 -15.07 -23.39 -6.05
N THR A 393 -15.22 -22.23 -6.69
CA THR A 393 -14.17 -21.20 -6.73
C THR A 393 -13.98 -20.57 -5.34
N LEU A 394 -15.07 -20.27 -4.62
CA LEU A 394 -15.01 -19.69 -3.28
C LEU A 394 -14.33 -20.62 -2.27
N LEU A 395 -14.64 -21.92 -2.30
CA LEU A 395 -13.97 -22.93 -1.47
C LEU A 395 -12.48 -23.10 -1.87
N GLY A 396 -12.18 -22.93 -3.15
CA GLY A 396 -10.82 -23.00 -3.68
C GLY A 396 -9.96 -21.75 -3.44
N LEU A 397 -10.55 -20.61 -2.97
CA LEU A 397 -9.82 -19.35 -2.80
C LEU A 397 -8.52 -19.47 -2.00
N PRO A 398 -8.45 -20.14 -0.83
CA PRO A 398 -7.20 -20.26 -0.09
C PRO A 398 -6.11 -20.98 -0.90
N TRP A 399 -6.50 -21.97 -1.72
CA TRP A 399 -5.61 -22.70 -2.61
C TRP A 399 -5.13 -21.84 -3.77
N LEU A 400 -6.04 -21.14 -4.44
CA LEU A 400 -5.73 -20.24 -5.55
C LEU A 400 -4.79 -19.11 -5.12
N LEU A 401 -5.05 -18.50 -3.96
CA LEU A 401 -4.21 -17.45 -3.36
C LEU A 401 -2.79 -17.95 -3.02
N SER A 402 -2.68 -19.18 -2.52
CA SER A 402 -1.41 -19.72 -2.04
C SER A 402 -0.48 -20.16 -3.17
N LEU A 403 -1.03 -20.74 -4.23
CA LEU A 403 -0.26 -21.36 -5.31
C LEU A 403 -0.21 -20.52 -6.59
N GLY A 404 -1.09 -19.52 -6.74
CA GLY A 404 -1.11 -18.65 -7.91
C GLY A 404 -1.48 -19.40 -9.19
N VAL A 405 -2.63 -20.06 -9.23
CA VAL A 405 -3.08 -20.80 -10.42
C VAL A 405 -3.48 -19.84 -11.54
N ARG A 406 -3.14 -20.17 -12.76
CA ARG A 406 -3.06 -19.35 -13.98
C ARG A 406 -4.31 -18.55 -14.38
N ASP A 407 -5.51 -18.91 -13.94
CA ASP A 407 -6.76 -18.24 -14.37
C ASP A 407 -7.18 -17.08 -13.50
N ALA A 408 -6.43 -16.83 -12.45
CA ALA A 408 -6.57 -15.63 -11.64
C ALA A 408 -5.57 -14.62 -12.19
N ASN A 409 -6.02 -13.45 -12.57
CA ASN A 409 -5.17 -12.31 -12.90
C ASN A 409 -4.36 -11.88 -11.67
N TYR A 410 -3.33 -12.68 -11.33
CA TYR A 410 -2.47 -12.50 -10.18
C TYR A 410 -1.36 -11.54 -10.53
N TRP A 411 -1.66 -10.26 -10.40
CA TRP A 411 -0.70 -9.19 -10.67
C TRP A 411 0.36 -9.05 -9.56
N ASP A 412 0.00 -9.44 -8.30
CA ASP A 412 0.77 -9.05 -7.11
C ASP A 412 1.54 -10.18 -6.44
N GLY A 413 1.49 -11.38 -7.01
CA GLY A 413 2.18 -12.55 -6.46
C GLY A 413 1.33 -13.39 -5.50
N ARG A 414 1.96 -14.39 -4.92
CA ARG A 414 1.33 -15.47 -4.14
C ARG A 414 1.47 -15.22 -2.65
N THR A 415 0.49 -15.73 -1.88
CA THR A 415 0.57 -15.72 -0.42
C THR A 415 1.47 -16.83 0.14
N GLY A 416 1.85 -17.81 -0.70
CA GLY A 416 2.69 -18.94 -0.33
C GLY A 416 1.94 -20.06 0.40
N PRO A 417 2.49 -21.29 0.40
CA PRO A 417 1.80 -22.48 0.91
C PRO A 417 1.74 -22.56 2.43
N LEU A 418 2.54 -21.79 3.20
CA LEU A 418 2.46 -21.85 4.67
C LEU A 418 1.12 -21.38 5.21
N LEU A 419 0.49 -20.39 4.60
CA LEU A 419 -0.85 -19.99 5.01
C LEU A 419 -1.87 -21.08 4.75
N LEU A 420 -1.77 -21.77 3.62
CA LEU A 420 -2.63 -22.92 3.31
C LEU A 420 -2.43 -24.07 4.29
N LEU A 421 -1.19 -24.32 4.69
CA LEU A 421 -0.85 -25.34 5.70
C LEU A 421 -1.44 -24.99 7.07
N PHE A 422 -1.25 -23.76 7.52
CA PHE A 422 -1.66 -23.35 8.87
C PHE A 422 -3.12 -22.94 8.99
N LEU A 423 -3.80 -22.51 7.92
CA LEU A 423 -5.19 -22.08 7.99
C LEU A 423 -6.12 -23.17 8.57
N PRO A 424 -6.13 -24.43 8.09
CA PRO A 424 -6.95 -25.48 8.68
C PRO A 424 -6.52 -25.81 10.11
N LEU A 425 -5.24 -25.73 10.45
CA LEU A 425 -4.75 -25.92 11.80
C LEU A 425 -5.24 -24.82 12.75
N VAL A 426 -5.22 -23.55 12.32
CA VAL A 426 -5.77 -22.41 13.07
C VAL A 426 -7.27 -22.60 13.27
N ILE A 427 -8.02 -22.96 12.23
CA ILE A 427 -9.46 -23.20 12.31
C ILE A 427 -9.74 -24.36 13.28
N GLY A 428 -9.11 -25.51 13.11
CA GLY A 428 -9.27 -26.67 13.97
C GLY A 428 -8.92 -26.36 15.42
N TRP A 429 -7.76 -25.71 15.64
CA TRP A 429 -7.32 -25.35 16.98
C TRP A 429 -8.26 -24.38 17.70
N THR A 430 -8.81 -23.39 16.99
CA THR A 430 -9.76 -22.42 17.54
C THR A 430 -11.14 -23.01 17.81
N LEU A 431 -11.58 -23.99 17.02
CA LEU A 431 -12.89 -24.61 17.16
C LEU A 431 -12.91 -25.72 18.24
N PHE A 432 -11.91 -26.59 18.22
CA PHE A 432 -11.96 -27.85 19.00
C PHE A 432 -11.20 -27.78 20.32
N ARG A 433 -10.26 -26.85 20.49
CA ARG A 433 -9.53 -26.75 21.76
C ARG A 433 -10.40 -26.11 22.84
N ARG A 434 -10.66 -26.88 23.89
CA ARG A 434 -11.28 -26.43 25.14
C ARG A 434 -10.17 -26.31 26.18
N GLY A 435 -9.88 -25.13 26.69
CA GLY A 435 -8.83 -24.90 27.70
C GLY A 435 -8.32 -23.46 27.66
N ASP A 436 -7.17 -23.19 28.27
CA ASP A 436 -6.57 -21.85 28.34
C ASP A 436 -6.39 -21.23 26.96
N ARG A 437 -7.33 -20.36 26.60
CA ARG A 437 -7.32 -19.61 25.34
C ARG A 437 -6.76 -18.23 25.61
N PRO A 438 -5.82 -17.74 24.79
CA PRO A 438 -5.41 -16.35 24.88
C PRO A 438 -6.61 -15.40 24.78
N ALA A 439 -6.68 -14.39 25.65
CA ALA A 439 -7.82 -13.46 25.67
C ALA A 439 -8.02 -12.74 24.33
N ALA A 440 -6.94 -12.42 23.63
CA ALA A 440 -6.96 -11.75 22.33
C ALA A 440 -7.35 -12.68 21.15
N LEU A 441 -7.42 -14.01 21.36
CA LEU A 441 -7.64 -14.99 20.28
C LEU A 441 -8.90 -14.67 19.45
N ASN A 442 -10.03 -14.48 20.15
CA ASN A 442 -11.30 -14.21 19.46
C ASN A 442 -11.29 -12.91 18.66
N ALA A 443 -10.62 -11.88 19.17
CA ALA A 443 -10.49 -10.59 18.47
C ALA A 443 -9.62 -10.72 17.22
N LEU A 444 -8.50 -11.44 17.30
CA LEU A 444 -7.63 -11.73 16.14
C LEU A 444 -8.37 -12.56 15.09
N VAL A 445 -9.08 -13.62 15.51
CA VAL A 445 -9.88 -14.45 14.58
C VAL A 445 -10.97 -13.61 13.92
N PHE A 446 -11.67 -12.77 14.69
CA PHE A 446 -12.69 -11.88 14.14
C PHE A 446 -12.12 -10.89 13.13
N TYR A 447 -10.96 -10.30 13.42
CA TYR A 447 -10.25 -9.40 12.52
C TYR A 447 -9.91 -10.10 11.18
N VAL A 448 -9.30 -11.28 11.24
CA VAL A 448 -8.95 -12.08 10.05
C VAL A 448 -10.18 -12.45 9.24
N ALA A 449 -11.23 -12.96 9.92
CA ALA A 449 -12.47 -13.36 9.27
C ALA A 449 -13.19 -12.19 8.60
N ALA A 450 -13.21 -11.01 9.23
CA ALA A 450 -13.83 -9.81 8.67
C ALA A 450 -13.11 -9.33 7.41
N HIS A 451 -11.77 -9.29 7.41
CA HIS A 451 -10.99 -8.91 6.23
C HIS A 451 -11.14 -9.92 5.10
N PHE A 452 -11.11 -11.22 5.41
CA PHE A 452 -11.30 -12.26 4.41
C PHE A 452 -12.72 -12.20 3.83
N ALA A 453 -13.74 -12.03 4.66
CA ALA A 453 -15.13 -11.87 4.20
C ALA A 453 -15.30 -10.64 3.32
N PHE A 454 -14.79 -9.48 3.74
CA PHE A 454 -14.85 -8.25 2.96
C PHE A 454 -14.18 -8.42 1.59
N TRP A 455 -12.95 -8.96 1.57
CA TRP A 455 -12.21 -9.18 0.33
C TRP A 455 -12.94 -10.17 -0.58
N THR A 456 -13.42 -11.30 -0.02
CA THR A 456 -14.17 -12.32 -0.78
C THR A 456 -15.44 -11.74 -1.39
N LEU A 457 -16.20 -10.96 -0.61
CA LEU A 457 -17.39 -10.27 -1.13
C LEU A 457 -17.00 -9.31 -2.26
N GLY A 458 -15.94 -8.52 -2.09
CA GLY A 458 -15.44 -7.64 -3.15
C GLY A 458 -15.09 -8.37 -4.43
N VAL A 459 -14.37 -9.48 -4.33
CA VAL A 459 -13.95 -10.31 -5.48
C VAL A 459 -15.13 -10.97 -6.18
N ILE A 460 -16.21 -11.30 -5.47
CA ILE A 460 -17.45 -11.83 -6.09
C ILE A 460 -18.02 -10.82 -7.09
N TRP A 461 -17.97 -9.53 -6.79
CA TRP A 461 -18.56 -8.48 -7.62
C TRP A 461 -17.56 -7.80 -8.56
N SER A 462 -16.26 -7.79 -8.23
CA SER A 462 -15.28 -7.05 -9.02
C SER A 462 -13.97 -7.80 -9.22
N LYS A 463 -13.57 -8.06 -10.46
CA LYS A 463 -12.24 -8.58 -10.80
C LYS A 463 -11.11 -7.61 -10.41
N ALA A 464 -11.36 -6.30 -10.41
CA ALA A 464 -10.39 -5.31 -10.00
C ALA A 464 -9.93 -5.51 -8.54
N LEU A 465 -10.77 -6.14 -7.71
CA LEU A 465 -10.45 -6.51 -6.33
C LEU A 465 -9.78 -7.89 -6.21
N TRP A 466 -9.63 -8.63 -7.31
CA TRP A 466 -8.94 -9.92 -7.37
C TRP A 466 -7.41 -9.74 -7.30
N GLN A 467 -6.96 -9.12 -6.24
CA GLN A 467 -5.55 -8.84 -5.95
C GLN A 467 -5.24 -9.34 -4.55
N SER A 468 -4.25 -10.22 -4.43
CA SER A 468 -3.88 -10.83 -3.13
C SER A 468 -3.37 -9.78 -2.12
N ARG A 469 -2.74 -8.70 -2.58
CA ARG A 469 -2.27 -7.59 -1.73
C ARG A 469 -3.40 -6.89 -0.98
N LEU A 470 -4.62 -6.85 -1.53
CA LEU A 470 -5.77 -6.25 -0.85
C LEU A 470 -6.26 -7.08 0.35
N LEU A 471 -5.88 -8.36 0.41
CA LEU A 471 -6.11 -9.22 1.57
C LEU A 471 -4.99 -9.14 2.61
N LEU A 472 -3.87 -8.47 2.30
CA LEU A 472 -2.70 -8.40 3.19
C LEU A 472 -3.06 -8.00 4.64
N PRO A 473 -3.96 -7.03 4.91
CA PRO A 473 -4.36 -6.71 6.28
C PRO A 473 -4.92 -7.90 7.07
N GLY A 474 -5.69 -8.77 6.41
CA GLY A 474 -6.16 -10.02 7.01
C GLY A 474 -5.04 -11.04 7.23
N LEU A 475 -4.13 -11.16 6.28
CA LEU A 475 -3.00 -12.10 6.33
C LEU A 475 -2.01 -11.76 7.45
N VAL A 476 -1.75 -10.47 7.71
CA VAL A 476 -0.89 -10.06 8.82
C VAL A 476 -1.52 -10.32 10.18
N GLY A 477 -2.85 -10.36 10.27
CA GLY A 477 -3.58 -10.84 11.47
C GLY A 477 -3.53 -12.38 11.62
N LEU A 478 -3.49 -13.11 10.50
CA LEU A 478 -3.39 -14.58 10.49
C LEU A 478 -2.00 -15.07 10.88
N ALA A 479 -0.93 -14.36 10.53
CA ALA A 479 0.44 -14.77 10.82
C ALA A 479 0.72 -15.00 12.33
N PRO A 480 0.31 -14.12 13.28
CA PRO A 480 0.39 -14.39 14.71
C PRO A 480 -0.36 -15.64 15.14
N LEU A 481 -1.58 -15.85 14.62
CA LEU A 481 -2.39 -17.03 14.94
C LEU A 481 -1.72 -18.32 14.48
N ALA A 482 -1.18 -18.34 13.26
CA ALA A 482 -0.45 -19.45 12.70
C ALA A 482 0.86 -19.73 13.48
N GLY A 483 1.59 -18.67 13.86
CA GLY A 483 2.77 -18.78 14.71
C GLY A 483 2.46 -19.35 16.10
N TRP A 484 1.31 -18.98 16.65
CA TRP A 484 0.86 -19.55 17.92
C TRP A 484 0.54 -21.06 17.78
N VAL A 485 -0.25 -21.44 16.78
CA VAL A 485 -0.53 -22.86 16.52
C VAL A 485 0.75 -23.64 16.28
N TRP A 486 1.69 -23.10 15.51
CA TRP A 486 3.00 -23.71 15.29
C TRP A 486 3.75 -23.97 16.61
N SER A 487 3.74 -23.01 17.53
CA SER A 487 4.38 -23.17 18.85
C SER A 487 3.71 -24.21 19.74
N GLU A 488 2.45 -24.55 19.47
CA GLU A 488 1.67 -25.52 20.22
C GLU A 488 1.68 -26.94 19.62
N LEU A 489 2.19 -27.13 18.39
CA LEU A 489 2.23 -28.43 17.70
C LEU A 489 2.87 -29.58 18.49
N PRO A 490 3.93 -29.37 19.31
CA PRO A 490 4.48 -30.46 20.13
C PRO A 490 3.49 -31.14 21.06
N ARG A 491 2.37 -30.48 21.38
CA ARG A 491 1.27 -31.07 22.17
C ARG A 491 0.45 -32.11 21.40
N LEU A 492 0.61 -32.17 20.08
CA LEU A 492 -0.03 -33.16 19.20
C LEU A 492 0.88 -34.34 18.88
N ASP A 493 2.12 -34.32 19.38
CA ASP A 493 3.05 -35.39 19.12
C ASP A 493 2.62 -36.68 19.84
N LEU A 494 2.63 -37.80 19.11
CA LEU A 494 2.34 -39.13 19.63
C LEU A 494 3.67 -39.87 19.85
N PRO A 495 3.71 -40.87 20.74
CA PRO A 495 4.95 -41.65 20.98
C PRO A 495 5.58 -42.24 19.74
N GLN A 496 4.77 -42.58 18.75
CA GLN A 496 5.19 -43.24 17.50
C GLN A 496 5.30 -42.28 16.31
N PHE A 497 4.73 -41.06 16.40
CA PHE A 497 4.67 -40.11 15.31
C PHE A 497 4.75 -38.68 15.81
N SER A 498 5.82 -37.95 15.45
CA SER A 498 5.97 -36.56 15.79
C SER A 498 5.36 -35.69 14.70
N PHE A 499 4.13 -35.23 14.94
CA PHE A 499 3.41 -34.29 14.06
C PHE A 499 4.15 -32.98 13.92
N SER A 500 4.75 -32.49 15.01
CA SER A 500 5.54 -31.25 15.00
C SER A 500 6.74 -31.34 14.06
N ARG A 501 7.46 -32.50 14.03
CA ARG A 501 8.56 -32.70 13.09
C ARG A 501 8.10 -32.73 11.64
N PHE A 502 6.98 -33.41 11.37
CA PHE A 502 6.41 -33.45 10.03
C PHE A 502 6.10 -32.03 9.52
N ILE A 503 5.40 -31.21 10.32
CA ILE A 503 5.10 -29.82 9.97
C ILE A 503 6.39 -28.98 9.83
N ASN A 504 7.37 -29.16 10.71
CA ASN A 504 8.65 -28.43 10.61
C ASN A 504 9.39 -28.76 9.30
N ILE A 505 9.36 -30.00 8.83
CA ILE A 505 9.94 -30.39 7.52
C ILE A 505 9.17 -29.65 6.39
N ALA A 506 7.84 -29.65 6.42
CA ALA A 506 7.02 -28.95 5.44
C ALA A 506 7.31 -27.43 5.43
N VAL A 507 7.49 -26.84 6.61
CA VAL A 507 7.90 -25.44 6.73
C VAL A 507 9.27 -25.20 6.08
N VAL A 508 10.28 -25.99 6.41
CA VAL A 508 11.64 -25.85 5.85
C VAL A 508 11.61 -25.96 4.32
N LEU A 509 10.90 -26.94 3.79
CA LEU A 509 10.74 -27.10 2.34
C LEU A 509 10.05 -25.88 1.71
N THR A 510 9.01 -25.35 2.35
CA THR A 510 8.32 -24.15 1.87
C THR A 510 9.21 -22.91 1.90
N LEU A 511 10.00 -22.72 2.96
CA LEU A 511 10.95 -21.60 3.04
C LEU A 511 12.02 -21.71 1.94
N ALA A 512 12.50 -22.92 1.65
CA ALA A 512 13.42 -23.14 0.53
C ALA A 512 12.76 -22.78 -0.82
N LEU A 513 11.51 -23.19 -1.04
CA LEU A 513 10.75 -22.83 -2.23
C LEU A 513 10.53 -21.30 -2.34
N THR A 514 10.27 -20.62 -1.22
CA THR A 514 10.13 -19.16 -1.20
C THR A 514 11.46 -18.47 -1.57
N ILE A 515 12.60 -18.95 -1.07
CA ILE A 515 13.92 -18.44 -1.47
C ILE A 515 14.13 -18.61 -2.98
N ILE A 516 13.77 -19.76 -3.53
CA ILE A 516 13.88 -20.04 -4.95
C ILE A 516 12.97 -19.09 -5.74
N ASP A 517 11.72 -18.92 -5.35
CA ASP A 517 10.75 -18.08 -6.05
C ASP A 517 11.19 -16.60 -6.06
N VAL A 518 11.53 -16.07 -4.89
CA VAL A 518 12.03 -14.68 -4.77
C VAL A 518 13.40 -14.53 -5.45
N GLY A 519 14.25 -15.53 -5.35
CA GLY A 519 15.54 -15.55 -6.03
C GLY A 519 15.42 -15.53 -7.55
N LEU A 520 14.54 -16.34 -8.13
CA LEU A 520 14.25 -16.35 -9.57
C LEU A 520 13.68 -15.01 -10.03
N LEU A 521 12.79 -14.40 -9.25
CA LEU A 521 12.30 -13.05 -9.53
C LEU A 521 13.44 -12.04 -9.52
N THR A 522 14.30 -12.09 -8.51
CA THR A 522 15.45 -11.18 -8.40
C THR A 522 16.43 -11.40 -9.56
N MET A 523 16.69 -12.66 -9.97
CA MET A 523 17.50 -12.94 -11.14
C MET A 523 16.89 -12.40 -12.45
N LYS A 524 15.57 -12.48 -12.59
CA LYS A 524 14.85 -11.92 -13.75
C LYS A 524 14.97 -10.38 -13.79
N ILE A 525 14.89 -9.73 -12.64
CA ILE A 525 15.03 -8.27 -12.50
C ILE A 525 16.50 -7.86 -12.71
N ASP A 526 17.44 -8.71 -12.30
CA ASP A 526 18.89 -8.50 -12.36
C ASP A 526 19.33 -7.14 -11.79
N PRO A 527 19.26 -6.96 -10.46
CA PRO A 527 19.54 -5.68 -9.81
C PRO A 527 21.02 -5.30 -9.79
N LEU A 528 21.92 -6.30 -9.79
CA LEU A 528 23.34 -6.09 -9.53
C LEU A 528 24.01 -5.11 -10.50
N PRO A 529 23.82 -5.20 -11.85
CA PRO A 529 24.47 -4.29 -12.76
C PRO A 529 24.18 -2.81 -12.45
N TYR A 530 22.92 -2.48 -12.11
CA TYR A 530 22.54 -1.14 -11.70
C TYR A 530 23.16 -0.73 -10.36
N LEU A 531 23.06 -1.59 -9.35
CA LEU A 531 23.52 -1.29 -7.98
C LEU A 531 25.04 -1.05 -7.89
N VAL A 532 25.82 -1.74 -8.75
CA VAL A 532 27.28 -1.58 -8.80
C VAL A 532 27.74 -0.59 -9.90
N GLY A 533 26.81 0.08 -10.57
CA GLY A 533 27.10 1.11 -11.57
C GLY A 533 27.53 0.59 -12.95
N LEU A 534 27.34 -0.70 -13.23
CA LEU A 534 27.61 -1.29 -14.55
C LEU A 534 26.50 -1.00 -15.57
N GLU A 535 25.31 -0.64 -15.08
CA GLU A 535 24.15 -0.29 -15.91
C GLU A 535 23.63 1.09 -15.50
N SER A 536 23.39 1.98 -16.47
CA SER A 536 22.79 3.29 -16.23
C SER A 536 21.29 3.15 -15.94
N ARG A 537 20.68 4.19 -15.32
CA ARG A 537 19.23 4.26 -15.08
C ARG A 537 18.41 4.02 -16.36
N ASP A 538 18.78 4.69 -17.45
CA ASP A 538 18.06 4.56 -18.73
C ASP A 538 18.17 3.15 -19.32
N ARG A 539 19.35 2.54 -19.23
CA ARG A 539 19.55 1.17 -19.72
C ARG A 539 18.74 0.17 -18.89
N TYR A 540 18.75 0.31 -17.57
CA TYR A 540 17.92 -0.49 -16.68
C TYR A 540 16.43 -0.35 -17.01
N LEU A 541 15.92 0.88 -17.14
CA LEU A 541 14.51 1.14 -17.44
C LEU A 541 14.10 0.64 -18.83
N THR A 542 14.98 0.78 -19.84
CA THR A 542 14.74 0.19 -21.17
C THR A 542 14.64 -1.33 -21.10
N ARG A 543 15.50 -1.97 -20.31
CA ARG A 543 15.47 -3.43 -20.13
C ARG A 543 14.22 -3.90 -19.39
N GLN A 544 13.76 -3.15 -18.37
CA GLN A 544 12.60 -3.55 -17.55
C GLN A 544 11.26 -3.19 -18.18
N LEU A 545 11.17 -2.04 -18.85
CA LEU A 545 9.91 -1.47 -19.35
C LEU A 545 9.76 -1.56 -20.87
N GLY A 546 10.85 -1.93 -21.57
CA GLY A 546 10.82 -2.18 -23.03
C GLY A 546 10.26 -1.02 -23.84
N ALA A 547 9.30 -1.32 -24.69
CA ALA A 547 8.67 -0.37 -25.60
C ALA A 547 8.05 0.84 -24.88
N TYR A 548 7.49 0.66 -23.69
CA TYR A 548 6.93 1.77 -22.91
C TYR A 548 7.98 2.85 -22.63
N TYR A 549 9.15 2.47 -22.08
CA TYR A 549 10.17 3.46 -21.74
C TYR A 549 10.80 4.09 -22.99
N ALA A 550 11.02 3.30 -24.04
CA ALA A 550 11.49 3.81 -25.31
C ALA A 550 10.54 4.86 -25.91
N THR A 551 9.22 4.62 -25.82
CA THR A 551 8.20 5.58 -26.25
C THR A 551 8.23 6.86 -25.41
N MET A 552 8.37 6.74 -24.08
CA MET A 552 8.48 7.93 -23.22
C MET A 552 9.73 8.73 -23.51
N GLN A 553 10.88 8.07 -23.77
CA GLN A 553 12.12 8.76 -24.20
C GLN A 553 11.90 9.48 -25.53
N GLN A 554 11.29 8.84 -26.51
CA GLN A 554 11.01 9.46 -27.81
C GLN A 554 10.08 10.69 -27.66
N ILE A 555 9.00 10.59 -26.89
CA ILE A 555 8.13 11.73 -26.59
C ILE A 555 8.93 12.89 -25.97
N ASN A 556 9.84 12.57 -25.05
CA ASN A 556 10.62 13.58 -24.34
C ASN A 556 11.69 14.25 -25.20
N THR A 557 12.24 13.55 -26.20
CA THR A 557 13.30 14.07 -27.10
C THR A 557 12.74 14.72 -28.35
N ASP A 558 11.76 14.10 -28.99
CA ASP A 558 11.35 14.45 -30.35
C ASP A 558 10.20 15.47 -30.36
N LEU A 559 9.36 15.50 -29.31
CA LEU A 559 8.24 16.43 -29.25
C LEU A 559 8.62 17.76 -28.57
N PRO A 560 8.04 18.88 -28.99
CA PRO A 560 8.30 20.19 -28.39
C PRO A 560 7.86 20.23 -26.92
N PRO A 561 8.47 21.11 -26.09
CA PRO A 561 8.12 21.21 -24.66
C PRO A 561 6.65 21.50 -24.37
N GLY A 562 5.95 22.22 -25.28
CA GLY A 562 4.52 22.54 -25.18
C GLY A 562 3.58 21.49 -25.78
N ALA A 563 4.07 20.29 -26.12
CA ALA A 563 3.21 19.24 -26.65
C ALA A 563 2.27 18.70 -25.58
N THR A 564 0.99 18.60 -25.91
CA THR A 564 -0.05 17.93 -25.11
C THR A 564 -0.43 16.63 -25.77
N ILE A 565 -0.27 15.52 -25.07
CA ILE A 565 -0.43 14.17 -25.59
C ILE A 565 -1.53 13.44 -24.83
N VAL A 566 -2.59 13.02 -25.54
CA VAL A 566 -3.59 12.10 -24.99
C VAL A 566 -3.10 10.67 -25.19
N PHE A 567 -3.14 9.87 -24.13
CA PHE A 567 -2.86 8.43 -24.21
C PHE A 567 -4.19 7.67 -24.30
N LEU A 568 -4.24 6.72 -25.19
CA LEU A 568 -5.34 5.77 -25.29
C LEU A 568 -4.85 4.40 -24.83
N TRP A 569 -5.52 3.82 -23.83
CA TRP A 569 -5.24 2.52 -23.21
C TRP A 569 -3.88 2.40 -22.50
N GLU A 570 -3.26 3.52 -22.13
CA GLU A 570 -2.02 3.54 -21.32
C GLU A 570 -2.19 4.46 -20.12
N PRO A 571 -2.27 3.91 -18.89
CA PRO A 571 -2.45 4.70 -17.68
C PRO A 571 -1.16 5.29 -17.09
N ARG A 572 0.03 4.78 -17.50
CA ARG A 572 1.31 5.18 -16.92
C ARG A 572 1.86 6.42 -17.62
N SER A 573 2.12 7.48 -16.87
CA SER A 573 2.70 8.72 -17.42
C SER A 573 3.90 9.24 -16.62
N TYR A 574 4.42 8.46 -15.65
CA TYR A 574 5.49 8.91 -14.76
C TYR A 574 6.74 9.39 -15.50
N TYR A 575 7.19 8.67 -16.53
CA TYR A 575 8.39 9.01 -17.31
C TYR A 575 8.14 10.03 -18.42
N CYS A 576 6.92 10.43 -18.70
CA CYS A 576 6.63 11.52 -19.62
C CYS A 576 7.04 12.88 -19.03
N GLN A 577 7.72 13.73 -19.80
CA GLN A 577 8.14 15.09 -19.43
C GLN A 577 7.39 16.18 -20.24
N ARG A 578 6.28 15.82 -20.87
CA ARG A 578 5.36 16.71 -21.58
C ARG A 578 4.03 16.78 -20.83
N ASP A 579 3.07 17.52 -21.32
CA ASP A 579 1.68 17.46 -20.83
C ASP A 579 1.04 16.15 -21.34
N CYS A 580 1.28 15.04 -20.60
CA CYS A 580 0.75 13.73 -20.91
C CYS A 580 -0.52 13.47 -20.11
N ARG A 581 -1.62 13.21 -20.81
CA ARG A 581 -2.95 12.89 -20.27
C ARG A 581 -3.20 11.39 -20.40
N PRO A 582 -2.92 10.59 -19.36
CA PRO A 582 -3.01 9.14 -19.43
C PRO A 582 -4.46 8.67 -19.33
N ASP A 583 -4.76 7.55 -19.98
CA ASP A 583 -6.05 6.85 -19.90
C ASP A 583 -6.13 5.99 -18.63
N SER A 584 -6.54 6.63 -17.55
CA SER A 584 -6.39 6.11 -16.17
C SER A 584 -7.23 4.85 -15.87
N ILE A 585 -8.40 4.74 -16.45
CA ILE A 585 -9.32 3.58 -16.27
C ILE A 585 -9.68 2.92 -17.62
N LEU A 586 -8.90 3.21 -18.63
CA LEU A 586 -9.02 2.67 -20.00
C LEU A 586 -10.38 2.99 -20.65
N ASP A 587 -10.94 4.15 -20.32
CA ASP A 587 -12.26 4.61 -20.78
C ASP A 587 -12.20 5.82 -21.73
N GLU A 588 -11.03 6.44 -21.89
CA GLU A 588 -10.89 7.68 -22.64
C GLU A 588 -11.52 7.62 -24.03
N PHE A 589 -11.18 6.61 -24.82
CA PHE A 589 -11.73 6.47 -26.16
C PHE A 589 -13.21 6.07 -26.18
N PRO A 590 -13.68 5.04 -25.44
CA PRO A 590 -15.10 4.69 -25.37
C PRO A 590 -15.98 5.84 -24.85
N HIS A 591 -15.49 6.61 -23.88
CA HIS A 591 -16.19 7.77 -23.34
C HIS A 591 -16.33 8.89 -24.38
N LEU A 592 -15.26 9.16 -25.14
CA LEU A 592 -15.33 10.13 -26.25
C LEU A 592 -16.28 9.67 -27.35
N VAL A 593 -16.32 8.38 -27.66
CA VAL A 593 -17.29 7.82 -28.63
C VAL A 593 -18.72 7.98 -28.12
N ASP A 594 -18.98 7.71 -26.85
CA ASP A 594 -20.30 7.91 -26.24
C ASP A 594 -20.76 9.38 -26.34
N GLN A 595 -19.86 10.32 -26.06
CA GLN A 595 -20.16 11.75 -26.05
C GLN A 595 -20.30 12.36 -27.46
N TYR A 596 -19.41 11.99 -28.38
CA TYR A 596 -19.26 12.69 -29.67
C TYR A 596 -19.69 11.88 -30.89
N GLN A 597 -19.76 10.56 -30.78
CA GLN A 597 -20.29 9.61 -31.79
C GLN A 597 -19.59 9.62 -33.16
N SER A 598 -18.60 10.47 -33.41
CA SER A 598 -17.87 10.53 -34.67
C SER A 598 -16.41 10.94 -34.51
N ALA A 599 -15.58 10.42 -35.39
CA ALA A 599 -14.12 10.72 -35.43
C ALA A 599 -13.85 12.21 -35.54
N ASP A 600 -14.52 12.90 -36.45
CA ASP A 600 -14.35 14.33 -36.69
C ASP A 600 -14.74 15.19 -35.46
N ALA A 601 -15.80 14.82 -34.73
CA ALA A 601 -16.18 15.52 -33.50
C ALA A 601 -15.18 15.29 -32.36
N ILE A 602 -14.63 14.08 -32.21
CA ILE A 602 -13.57 13.77 -31.26
C ILE A 602 -12.32 14.58 -31.59
N ALA A 603 -11.90 14.59 -32.85
CA ALA A 603 -10.73 15.34 -33.28
C ALA A 603 -10.89 16.86 -33.05
N ARG A 604 -12.09 17.43 -33.29
CA ARG A 604 -12.41 18.83 -32.96
C ARG A 604 -12.31 19.09 -31.46
N ASN A 605 -12.86 18.21 -30.64
CA ASN A 605 -12.77 18.33 -29.17
C ASN A 605 -11.30 18.35 -28.71
N TRP A 606 -10.49 17.41 -29.20
CA TRP A 606 -9.06 17.37 -28.87
C TRP A 606 -8.33 18.65 -29.29
N ARG A 607 -8.60 19.18 -30.48
CA ARG A 607 -7.98 20.46 -30.92
C ARG A 607 -8.40 21.64 -30.00
N GLN A 608 -9.69 21.70 -29.61
CA GLN A 608 -10.17 22.72 -28.69
C GLN A 608 -9.56 22.59 -27.30
N ALA A 609 -9.28 21.35 -26.84
CA ALA A 609 -8.60 21.06 -25.59
C ALA A 609 -7.06 21.24 -25.67
N GLY A 610 -6.52 21.71 -26.80
CA GLY A 610 -5.09 21.95 -27.00
C GLY A 610 -4.26 20.69 -27.21
N VAL A 611 -4.89 19.54 -27.47
CA VAL A 611 -4.18 18.29 -27.79
C VAL A 611 -3.44 18.43 -29.12
N THR A 612 -2.17 18.05 -29.13
CA THR A 612 -1.31 18.11 -30.29
C THR A 612 -0.95 16.73 -30.83
N HIS A 613 -0.94 15.72 -29.94
CA HIS A 613 -0.54 14.36 -30.26
C HIS A 613 -1.43 13.33 -29.57
N VAL A 614 -1.49 12.14 -30.12
CA VAL A 614 -2.20 10.99 -29.57
C VAL A 614 -1.25 9.80 -29.52
N LEU A 615 -1.16 9.15 -28.39
CA LEU A 615 -0.42 7.91 -28.19
C LEU A 615 -1.40 6.74 -28.06
N ILE A 616 -1.29 5.76 -28.94
CA ILE A 616 -2.13 4.54 -28.90
C ILE A 616 -1.29 3.37 -28.41
N HIS A 617 -1.69 2.76 -27.30
CA HIS A 617 -1.11 1.52 -26.80
C HIS A 617 -1.87 0.33 -27.38
N ARG A 618 -1.32 -0.29 -28.43
CA ARG A 618 -1.97 -1.37 -29.17
C ARG A 618 -2.26 -2.62 -28.35
N SER A 619 -1.33 -3.00 -27.48
CA SER A 619 -1.57 -4.14 -26.57
C SER A 619 -2.69 -3.86 -25.56
N GLY A 620 -2.82 -2.62 -25.09
CA GLY A 620 -3.93 -2.19 -24.24
C GLY A 620 -5.26 -2.20 -24.99
N PHE A 621 -5.27 -1.74 -26.25
CA PHE A 621 -6.44 -1.83 -27.14
C PHE A 621 -6.90 -3.29 -27.34
N GLU A 622 -5.97 -4.20 -27.68
CA GLU A 622 -6.30 -5.61 -27.87
C GLU A 622 -6.80 -6.26 -26.57
N PHE A 623 -6.22 -5.89 -25.42
CA PHE A 623 -6.73 -6.32 -24.13
C PHE A 623 -8.20 -5.89 -23.93
N MET A 624 -8.51 -4.63 -24.16
CA MET A 624 -9.85 -4.09 -24.00
C MET A 624 -10.83 -4.69 -24.99
N LYS A 625 -10.42 -4.91 -26.23
CA LYS A 625 -11.22 -5.56 -27.27
C LYS A 625 -11.61 -7.00 -26.89
N ASN A 626 -10.68 -7.73 -26.25
CA ASN A 626 -10.94 -9.10 -25.81
C ASN A 626 -11.82 -9.16 -24.54
N GLU A 627 -11.62 -8.24 -23.59
CA GLU A 627 -12.39 -8.21 -22.34
C GLU A 627 -13.79 -7.58 -22.52
N PHE A 628 -13.93 -6.63 -23.44
CA PHE A 628 -15.16 -5.83 -23.66
C PHE A 628 -15.46 -5.64 -25.15
N PRO A 629 -15.69 -6.71 -25.92
CA PRO A 629 -15.83 -6.64 -27.38
C PRO A 629 -16.97 -5.72 -27.83
N ASP A 630 -18.06 -5.66 -27.06
CA ASP A 630 -19.24 -4.87 -27.39
C ASP A 630 -19.14 -3.37 -26.98
N ARG A 631 -18.02 -2.96 -26.41
CA ARG A 631 -17.84 -1.60 -25.86
C ARG A 631 -16.84 -0.75 -26.64
N LEU A 632 -16.19 -1.31 -27.65
CA LEU A 632 -15.21 -0.62 -28.47
C LEU A 632 -15.72 -0.48 -29.91
N ASP A 633 -16.03 0.75 -30.33
CA ASP A 633 -16.32 1.05 -31.72
C ASP A 633 -15.02 1.22 -32.52
N THR A 634 -14.58 0.14 -33.15
CA THR A 634 -13.36 0.14 -33.98
C THR A 634 -13.48 0.98 -35.23
N THR A 635 -14.71 1.24 -35.73
CA THR A 635 -14.93 2.01 -36.95
C THR A 635 -14.62 3.48 -36.74
N VAL A 636 -14.96 4.02 -35.59
CA VAL A 636 -14.61 5.41 -35.21
C VAL A 636 -13.10 5.54 -35.02
N LEU A 637 -12.40 4.55 -34.41
CA LEU A 637 -10.96 4.57 -34.27
C LEU A 637 -10.25 4.54 -35.62
N GLU A 638 -10.66 3.65 -36.53
CA GLU A 638 -10.12 3.55 -37.88
C GLU A 638 -10.36 4.84 -38.68
N ALA A 639 -11.49 5.49 -38.49
CA ALA A 639 -11.77 6.78 -39.12
C ALA A 639 -10.86 7.88 -38.57
N LEU A 640 -10.64 7.94 -37.26
CA LEU A 640 -9.68 8.88 -36.64
C LEU A 640 -8.27 8.68 -37.18
N GLU A 641 -7.79 7.43 -37.21
CA GLU A 641 -6.45 7.10 -37.71
C GLU A 641 -6.26 7.48 -39.17
N ASN A 642 -7.25 7.28 -39.99
CA ASN A 642 -7.18 7.56 -41.43
C ASN A 642 -7.37 9.04 -41.79
N GLN A 643 -8.10 9.80 -40.99
CA GLN A 643 -8.55 11.15 -41.39
C GLN A 643 -7.88 12.26 -40.59
N ASP A 644 -7.64 12.03 -39.27
CA ASP A 644 -7.24 13.08 -38.34
C ASP A 644 -5.89 12.84 -37.67
N LEU A 645 -5.31 11.65 -37.78
CA LEU A 645 -4.06 11.26 -37.13
C LEU A 645 -2.97 10.96 -38.15
N TYR A 646 -1.84 11.72 -38.08
CA TYR A 646 -0.65 11.47 -38.90
C TYR A 646 0.35 10.64 -38.12
N PRO A 647 0.70 9.43 -38.57
CA PRO A 647 1.65 8.58 -37.86
C PRO A 647 3.05 9.23 -37.81
N LEU A 648 3.62 9.31 -36.63
CA LEU A 648 4.98 9.79 -36.41
C LEU A 648 5.96 8.65 -36.15
N SER A 649 5.56 7.69 -35.32
CA SER A 649 6.40 6.54 -35.01
C SER A 649 5.59 5.34 -34.54
N ASP A 650 6.19 4.18 -34.72
CA ASP A 650 5.72 2.89 -34.19
C ASP A 650 6.88 2.26 -33.37
N VAL A 651 6.65 2.03 -32.09
CA VAL A 651 7.65 1.42 -31.21
C VAL A 651 7.28 -0.04 -30.97
N ALA A 652 7.93 -0.92 -31.70
CA ALA A 652 7.81 -2.38 -31.60
C ALA A 652 6.37 -2.93 -31.79
N GLY A 653 5.53 -2.25 -32.59
CA GLY A 653 4.13 -2.60 -32.76
C GLY A 653 3.26 -2.43 -31.51
N ALA A 654 3.84 -1.99 -30.40
CA ALA A 654 3.14 -1.86 -29.13
C ALA A 654 2.61 -0.45 -28.88
N TYR A 655 3.37 0.58 -29.29
CA TYR A 655 2.99 1.99 -29.11
C TYR A 655 3.09 2.73 -30.44
N GLN A 656 2.02 3.40 -30.80
CA GLN A 656 1.95 4.22 -32.00
C GLN A 656 1.69 5.67 -31.60
N LEU A 657 2.60 6.56 -31.99
CA LEU A 657 2.51 7.99 -31.76
C LEU A 657 2.03 8.69 -33.02
N TYR A 658 1.04 9.53 -32.87
CA TYR A 658 0.44 10.30 -33.95
C TYR A 658 0.50 11.81 -33.64
N LYS A 659 0.59 12.61 -34.67
CA LYS A 659 0.29 14.05 -34.63
C LYS A 659 -1.18 14.25 -35.01
N LEU A 660 -1.91 15.05 -34.21
CA LEU A 660 -3.26 15.46 -34.55
C LEU A 660 -3.23 16.45 -35.72
N SER A 661 -4.08 16.27 -36.73
CA SER A 661 -4.12 17.11 -37.92
C SER A 661 -4.62 18.53 -37.62
N ASP A 662 -4.05 19.53 -38.30
CA ASP A 662 -4.40 20.94 -38.20
C ASP A 662 -5.52 21.33 -39.18
N ARG A 663 -6.50 20.46 -39.46
CA ARG A 663 -7.52 20.67 -40.52
C ARG A 663 -8.24 22.03 -40.51
N ALA A 664 -8.18 22.80 -39.41
CA ALA A 664 -8.69 24.18 -39.37
C ALA A 664 -7.89 25.17 -40.24
N SER A 665 -6.66 24.83 -40.65
CA SER A 665 -5.81 25.70 -41.50
C SER A 665 -5.93 25.40 -43.00
N GLU A 666 -6.51 24.28 -43.40
CA GLU A 666 -6.63 23.92 -44.84
C GLU A 666 -7.92 24.47 -45.47
N VAL A 667 -9.01 24.60 -44.71
CA VAL A 667 -10.26 25.19 -45.24
C VAL A 667 -10.12 26.69 -45.54
N ASN A 668 -9.18 27.40 -44.85
CA ASN A 668 -8.90 28.82 -45.13
C ASN A 668 -7.85 29.05 -46.20
N LYS A 669 -7.34 28.01 -46.89
CA LYS A 669 -6.41 28.16 -48.02
C LYS A 669 -7.07 27.87 -49.37
N GLU A 670 -8.30 27.38 -49.40
CA GLU A 670 -9.08 27.14 -50.62
C GLU A 670 -10.22 28.16 -50.82
N GLU A 671 -10.41 29.14 -49.91
CA GLU A 671 -11.12 30.38 -50.17
C GLU A 671 -10.11 31.52 -50.44
#